data_d86ef69a0e61464efc5e2017a0db7790
#
_entry.id   d86ef69a0e61464efc5e2017a0db7790
#
_cell.length_a   1.000
_cell.length_b   1.000
_cell.length_c   1.000
_cell.angle_alpha   90.00
_cell.angle_beta   90.00
_cell.angle_gamma   90.00
#
_symmetry.space_group_name_H-M   'P 1'
#
loop_
_entity.id
_entity.type
_entity.pdbx_description
1 polymer ?
#
loop_
_entity_poly.entity_id
_entity_poly.type
_entity_poly.pdbx_seq_one_letter_code
_entity_poly.pdbx_strand_id
1 'polypeptide(L)'
;MTTPSSSPRHLVIVGGGMVAQRLVEALRARDTAGEWRVTVFAEEPRYPYDRVALTSYFSARDPEELNLGDPALWDDPLVRLVRDCRVDSIDREARQVTDRLGRVHDYDELVLATGSDAARPPIPGNELPGVFVYRTIDDVAALRGWVEAKREERAGTSYDRPVRGAVIGGGLLGLEAAGALKALGAQATVIQFGTHLMDAQIDLGGGQALGRLINDMGIAVRVSTATKEMRPARTTGHVGRLDFVDGGRLDVDVVVMATGVRPRDNLARDAGLPVGERGGAVVDLSCRTPDPHVWAVGEVACIEGRCLGLVAPGYAMAEVVVDRLLGGEATFPGADTATKLKLRGVDVASFGDAFARTEGAMELVYADPVAGVYKKLVLSDDARTLLGGVFVGDATPYASLRPMVGRELPGDPGAFLLPEGSSGGGAAGLELPDDATVCSCNNVTAGTIRSAVTEHACTDVAAVKSCTKAGTSCGSCLPLVKKITTTELEKAGIEVSNALCEHFELSRAQLFDAVRVADLHTFSEIIARFGRVPAGVPETPDGVAPAGLPAAGPGRGCDICKPVIASILASLGNGHILSGEQAALQDTNDHVMANMQKDGTYSVVPRIPGGEITPEGLLVIGQVAKDFGLYTKITGGQRIDMFGARIEQLPLIWRRLVEHGFESGQAYGKSLRTVKSCVGSTWCRFGVQDSVGMAVELELRYRGLRSPHKIKLGVSGCARECAEARGKDVGVIATDKGWNVYVGGNGGFTPKHARLLAEDLDDATMIRTIDRFLMYYIRTADRLQRTSVWVDEVEGGLDGIRAVILEDSLGIAADLDAAMAGHVDAYEDEWRAVLEDPEKLRRFGSFVNAPATADPDLAYVAERGQPRPATTAEREGAATGGVLIAGTTLEVRR
;
A
#
# COMPACT_ATOMS: atom_id res chain seq x y z
N MET A 1 -31.71 -9.05 43.32
CA MET A 1 -32.37 -9.39 42.03
C MET A 1 -33.47 -8.38 41.85
N THR A 2 -33.13 -7.28 41.19
CA THR A 2 -34.09 -6.27 40.74
C THR A 2 -34.19 -6.44 39.23
N THR A 3 -35.36 -6.84 38.78
CA THR A 3 -35.77 -6.94 37.38
C THR A 3 -35.73 -5.54 36.76
N PRO A 4 -34.99 -5.29 35.67
CA PRO A 4 -35.18 -4.08 34.88
C PRO A 4 -36.34 -4.35 33.94
N SER A 5 -37.48 -3.74 34.17
CA SER A 5 -38.61 -3.74 33.28
C SER A 5 -38.81 -2.35 32.67
N SER A 6 -37.88 -1.91 31.87
CA SER A 6 -38.13 -0.87 30.87
C SER A 6 -37.41 -1.31 29.59
N SER A 7 -38.14 -1.25 28.47
CA SER A 7 -37.52 -1.43 27.16
C SER A 7 -36.37 -0.42 26.99
N PRO A 8 -35.24 -0.80 26.35
CA PRO A 8 -34.12 0.11 26.13
C PRO A 8 -34.58 1.42 25.47
N ARG A 9 -34.06 2.55 25.92
CA ARG A 9 -34.28 3.85 25.29
C ARG A 9 -33.74 3.82 23.86
N HIS A 10 -34.37 4.54 22.97
CA HIS A 10 -34.01 4.51 21.55
C HIS A 10 -33.19 5.74 21.15
N LEU A 11 -31.95 5.51 20.84
CA LEU A 11 -31.07 6.49 20.22
C LEU A 11 -31.12 6.34 18.72
N VAL A 12 -31.49 7.40 18.01
CA VAL A 12 -31.41 7.48 16.56
C VAL A 12 -30.21 8.36 16.16
N ILE A 13 -29.37 7.85 15.26
CA ILE A 13 -28.24 8.59 14.72
C ILE A 13 -28.46 8.76 13.22
N VAL A 14 -28.46 10.01 12.74
CA VAL A 14 -28.59 10.34 11.34
C VAL A 14 -27.23 10.68 10.76
N GLY A 15 -26.70 9.79 9.92
CA GLY A 15 -25.39 9.83 9.32
C GLY A 15 -24.56 8.61 9.70
N GLY A 16 -24.07 7.85 8.71
CA GLY A 16 -23.27 6.62 8.86
C GLY A 16 -21.78 6.85 8.59
N GLY A 17 -21.21 8.00 9.06
CA GLY A 17 -19.81 8.31 8.86
C GLY A 17 -18.93 7.93 10.07
N MET A 18 -17.66 8.38 10.01
CA MET A 18 -16.62 8.10 11.02
C MET A 18 -17.04 8.47 12.45
N VAL A 19 -17.70 9.61 12.62
CA VAL A 19 -18.11 10.12 13.94
C VAL A 19 -19.28 9.31 14.51
N ALA A 20 -20.22 8.89 13.66
CA ALA A 20 -21.32 8.00 14.06
C ALA A 20 -20.79 6.63 14.51
N GLN A 21 -19.85 6.04 13.75
CA GLN A 21 -19.14 4.81 14.14
C GLN A 21 -18.53 4.95 15.53
N ARG A 22 -17.75 6.01 15.75
CA ARG A 22 -17.10 6.27 17.04
C ARG A 22 -18.10 6.39 18.19
N LEU A 23 -19.23 7.06 17.95
CA LEU A 23 -20.28 7.23 18.95
C LEU A 23 -20.88 5.87 19.34
N VAL A 24 -21.21 5.03 18.37
CA VAL A 24 -21.75 3.68 18.62
C VAL A 24 -20.74 2.81 19.37
N GLU A 25 -19.47 2.80 18.96
CA GLU A 25 -18.38 2.08 19.65
C GLU A 25 -18.25 2.52 21.11
N ALA A 26 -18.20 3.83 21.35
CA ALA A 26 -18.04 4.37 22.69
C ALA A 26 -19.26 4.09 23.59
N LEU A 27 -20.47 4.17 23.02
CA LEU A 27 -21.70 3.84 23.74
C LEU A 27 -21.75 2.36 24.11
N ARG A 28 -21.52 1.47 23.15
CA ARG A 28 -21.56 0.01 23.41
C ARG A 28 -20.49 -0.44 24.40
N ALA A 29 -19.31 0.18 24.37
CA ALA A 29 -18.24 -0.13 25.33
C ALA A 29 -18.57 0.28 26.77
N ARG A 30 -19.45 1.29 26.99
CA ARG A 30 -19.78 1.84 28.31
C ARG A 30 -21.17 1.44 28.81
N ASP A 31 -22.13 1.23 27.91
CA ASP A 31 -23.51 0.81 28.25
C ASP A 31 -23.55 -0.71 28.51
N THR A 32 -22.94 -1.14 29.60
CA THR A 32 -22.91 -2.55 29.99
C THR A 32 -24.25 -3.08 30.49
N ALA A 33 -25.18 -2.21 30.85
CA ALA A 33 -26.52 -2.55 31.27
C ALA A 33 -27.51 -2.74 30.11
N GLY A 34 -27.14 -2.31 28.88
CA GLY A 34 -28.02 -2.40 27.71
C GLY A 34 -29.20 -1.43 27.78
N GLU A 35 -28.99 -0.25 28.36
CA GLU A 35 -30.03 0.77 28.52
C GLU A 35 -30.45 1.43 27.21
N TRP A 36 -29.59 1.34 26.19
CA TRP A 36 -29.76 1.96 24.88
C TRP A 36 -29.79 0.96 23.75
N ARG A 37 -30.80 1.07 22.90
CA ARG A 37 -30.81 0.54 21.55
C ARG A 37 -30.49 1.66 20.56
N VAL A 38 -29.70 1.38 19.56
CA VAL A 38 -29.23 2.36 18.58
C VAL A 38 -29.71 2.02 17.19
N THR A 39 -30.23 3.01 16.46
CA THR A 39 -30.48 2.91 15.02
C THR A 39 -29.68 4.00 14.31
N VAL A 40 -28.80 3.57 13.40
CA VAL A 40 -27.98 4.47 12.57
C VAL A 40 -28.53 4.48 11.14
N PHE A 41 -28.89 5.63 10.62
CA PHE A 41 -29.29 5.80 9.23
C PHE A 41 -28.12 6.30 8.40
N ALA A 42 -27.68 5.50 7.44
CA ALA A 42 -26.59 5.84 6.53
C ALA A 42 -27.13 6.00 5.10
N GLU A 43 -26.87 7.15 4.47
CA GLU A 43 -27.26 7.43 3.09
C GLU A 43 -26.47 6.56 2.10
N GLU A 44 -25.21 6.30 2.39
CA GLU A 44 -24.35 5.44 1.57
C GLU A 44 -24.66 3.94 1.78
N PRO A 45 -24.51 3.09 0.73
CA PRO A 45 -24.81 1.66 0.83
C PRO A 45 -23.73 0.86 1.56
N ARG A 46 -22.66 1.52 2.02
CA ARG A 46 -21.46 0.92 2.63
C ARG A 46 -21.49 0.99 4.15
N TYR A 47 -20.65 0.18 4.79
CA TYR A 47 -20.31 0.38 6.19
C TYR A 47 -19.54 1.70 6.36
N PRO A 48 -19.52 2.28 7.59
CA PRO A 48 -18.68 3.42 7.86
C PRO A 48 -17.22 3.13 7.50
N TYR A 49 -16.56 4.05 6.82
CA TYR A 49 -15.21 3.88 6.31
C TYR A 49 -14.33 5.11 6.58
N ASP A 50 -13.00 4.91 6.56
CA ASP A 50 -12.02 5.97 6.79
C ASP A 50 -11.94 6.94 5.60
N ARG A 51 -12.64 8.07 5.70
CA ARG A 51 -12.58 9.14 4.70
C ARG A 51 -11.24 9.86 4.66
N VAL A 52 -10.45 9.79 5.75
CA VAL A 52 -9.11 10.39 5.79
C VAL A 52 -8.11 9.55 4.99
N ALA A 53 -8.43 8.27 4.76
CA ALA A 53 -7.63 7.35 3.96
C ALA A 53 -8.10 7.22 2.50
N LEU A 54 -9.05 8.04 2.02
CA LEU A 54 -9.59 7.97 0.65
C LEU A 54 -8.51 7.98 -0.45
N THR A 55 -7.40 8.69 -0.23
CA THR A 55 -6.28 8.70 -1.18
C THR A 55 -5.69 7.31 -1.43
N SER A 56 -5.72 6.42 -0.44
CA SER A 56 -5.24 5.04 -0.61
C SER A 56 -6.11 4.22 -1.57
N TYR A 57 -7.40 4.56 -1.69
CA TYR A 57 -8.34 3.87 -2.58
C TYR A 57 -8.01 4.01 -4.07
N PHE A 58 -7.23 5.02 -4.47
CA PHE A 58 -6.72 5.09 -5.84
C PHE A 58 -5.82 3.90 -6.20
N SER A 59 -5.12 3.33 -5.22
CA SER A 59 -4.21 2.20 -5.39
C SER A 59 -4.86 0.85 -5.00
N ALA A 60 -5.58 0.82 -3.90
CA ALA A 60 -6.14 -0.40 -3.30
C ALA A 60 -7.28 -1.00 -4.12
N ARG A 61 -8.16 -0.20 -4.71
CA ARG A 61 -9.33 -0.59 -5.52
C ARG A 61 -10.43 -1.35 -4.80
N ASP A 62 -10.20 -1.82 -3.56
CA ASP A 62 -11.19 -2.48 -2.73
C ASP A 62 -11.71 -1.49 -1.68
N PRO A 63 -13.00 -1.11 -1.72
CA PRO A 63 -13.58 -0.22 -0.74
C PRO A 63 -13.62 -0.82 0.68
N GLU A 64 -13.60 -2.15 0.82
CA GLU A 64 -13.64 -2.82 2.12
C GLU A 64 -12.35 -2.61 2.93
N GLU A 65 -11.22 -2.34 2.27
CA GLU A 65 -9.96 -1.98 2.94
C GLU A 65 -10.04 -0.67 3.73
N LEU A 66 -11.04 0.16 3.47
CA LEU A 66 -11.29 1.41 4.19
C LEU A 66 -12.28 1.25 5.35
N ASN A 67 -12.93 0.10 5.53
CA ASN A 67 -13.92 -0.11 6.58
C ASN A 67 -13.31 0.20 7.97
N LEU A 68 -14.12 0.83 8.81
CA LEU A 68 -13.72 1.22 10.16
C LEU A 68 -14.17 0.20 11.20
N GLY A 69 -13.35 0.05 12.23
CA GLY A 69 -13.69 -0.69 13.44
C GLY A 69 -13.87 -2.19 13.21
N ASP A 70 -14.47 -2.84 14.20
CA ASP A 70 -14.82 -4.25 14.15
C ASP A 70 -16.19 -4.42 13.50
N PRO A 71 -16.34 -5.21 12.43
CA PRO A 71 -17.64 -5.51 11.83
C PRO A 71 -18.66 -6.09 12.81
N ALA A 72 -18.20 -6.80 13.85
CA ALA A 72 -19.05 -7.38 14.89
C ALA A 72 -19.86 -6.32 15.67
N LEU A 73 -19.46 -5.05 15.65
CA LEU A 73 -20.26 -3.95 16.23
C LEU A 73 -21.66 -3.88 15.62
N TRP A 74 -21.80 -4.18 14.34
CA TRP A 74 -23.05 -4.11 13.60
C TRP A 74 -23.91 -5.38 13.70
N ASP A 75 -23.37 -6.43 14.33
CA ASP A 75 -24.07 -7.67 14.65
C ASP A 75 -24.64 -7.65 16.09
N ASP A 76 -24.33 -6.61 16.88
CA ASP A 76 -24.89 -6.41 18.23
C ASP A 76 -26.43 -6.28 18.15
N PRO A 77 -27.21 -7.08 18.88
CA PRO A 77 -28.67 -7.05 18.81
C PRO A 77 -29.31 -5.71 19.23
N LEU A 78 -28.58 -4.85 19.94
CA LEU A 78 -29.01 -3.51 20.32
C LEU A 78 -28.58 -2.43 19.30
N VAL A 79 -27.87 -2.79 18.23
CA VAL A 79 -27.40 -1.87 17.19
C VAL A 79 -28.00 -2.25 15.85
N ARG A 80 -28.60 -1.28 15.16
CA ARG A 80 -29.14 -1.44 13.84
C ARG A 80 -28.55 -0.41 12.90
N LEU A 81 -27.78 -0.83 11.90
CA LEU A 81 -27.32 0.03 10.80
C LEU A 81 -28.27 -0.11 9.61
N VAL A 82 -28.91 0.98 9.20
CA VAL A 82 -29.79 1.06 8.03
C VAL A 82 -29.02 1.79 6.93
N ARG A 83 -28.47 1.03 6.01
CA ARG A 83 -27.69 1.54 4.87
C ARG A 83 -28.57 1.88 3.68
N ASP A 84 -28.04 2.70 2.76
CA ASP A 84 -28.77 3.19 1.58
C ASP A 84 -30.11 3.85 1.97
N CYS A 85 -30.11 4.55 3.09
CA CYS A 85 -31.33 5.13 3.64
C CYS A 85 -31.07 6.54 4.21
N ARG A 86 -31.52 7.54 3.48
CA ARG A 86 -31.47 8.93 3.93
C ARG A 86 -32.68 9.24 4.81
N VAL A 87 -32.47 10.04 5.85
CA VAL A 87 -33.56 10.66 6.61
C VAL A 87 -33.88 11.99 5.92
N ASP A 88 -35.17 12.22 5.63
CA ASP A 88 -35.65 13.39 4.89
C ASP A 88 -36.24 14.47 5.79
N SER A 89 -36.78 14.11 6.97
CA SER A 89 -37.34 15.10 7.90
C SER A 89 -37.30 14.66 9.35
N ILE A 90 -37.40 15.63 10.24
CA ILE A 90 -37.45 15.47 11.70
C ILE A 90 -38.69 16.20 12.22
N ASP A 91 -39.54 15.48 12.93
CA ASP A 91 -40.60 16.01 13.76
C ASP A 91 -40.13 16.02 15.23
N ARG A 92 -39.79 17.19 15.73
CA ARG A 92 -39.25 17.33 17.10
C ARG A 92 -40.33 17.23 18.17
N GLU A 93 -41.56 17.63 17.87
CA GLU A 93 -42.65 17.52 18.83
C GLU A 93 -43.11 16.08 19.03
N ALA A 94 -43.23 15.33 17.93
CA ALA A 94 -43.55 13.92 17.95
C ALA A 94 -42.33 13.04 18.31
N ARG A 95 -41.07 13.57 18.28
CA ARG A 95 -39.81 12.82 18.39
C ARG A 95 -39.70 11.70 17.37
N GLN A 96 -39.87 12.06 16.13
CA GLN A 96 -39.86 11.14 14.99
C GLN A 96 -38.93 11.62 13.89
N VAL A 97 -38.29 10.67 13.20
CA VAL A 97 -37.64 10.93 11.93
C VAL A 97 -38.34 10.16 10.82
N THR A 98 -38.43 10.76 9.64
CA THR A 98 -38.99 10.12 8.45
C THR A 98 -37.88 9.82 7.45
N ASP A 99 -37.78 8.58 7.02
CA ASP A 99 -36.79 8.17 6.02
C ASP A 99 -37.33 8.42 4.58
N ARG A 100 -36.43 8.33 3.59
CA ARG A 100 -36.77 8.55 2.15
C ARG A 100 -37.87 7.65 1.58
N LEU A 101 -38.22 6.58 2.29
CA LEU A 101 -39.31 5.67 1.91
C LEU A 101 -40.61 6.04 2.61
N GLY A 102 -40.63 7.14 3.36
CA GLY A 102 -41.79 7.63 4.11
C GLY A 102 -42.07 6.83 5.39
N ARG A 103 -41.14 6.02 5.86
CA ARG A 103 -41.28 5.27 7.12
C ARG A 103 -40.88 6.19 8.29
N VAL A 104 -41.71 6.15 9.31
CA VAL A 104 -41.54 6.95 10.53
C VAL A 104 -40.84 6.12 11.61
N HIS A 105 -39.89 6.70 12.28
CA HIS A 105 -39.10 6.05 13.34
C HIS A 105 -39.09 6.97 14.57
N ASP A 106 -39.56 6.45 15.71
CA ASP A 106 -39.57 7.16 16.99
C ASP A 106 -38.15 7.17 17.59
N TYR A 107 -37.84 8.21 18.37
CA TYR A 107 -36.60 8.29 19.15
C TYR A 107 -36.84 8.86 20.54
N ASP A 108 -36.03 8.44 21.51
CA ASP A 108 -35.92 9.10 22.82
C ASP A 108 -34.87 10.22 22.74
N GLU A 109 -33.77 9.96 22.04
CA GLU A 109 -32.71 10.92 21.74
C GLU A 109 -32.28 10.81 20.27
N LEU A 110 -31.96 11.93 19.65
CA LEU A 110 -31.54 12.05 18.25
C LEU A 110 -30.15 12.67 18.15
N VAL A 111 -29.26 12.07 17.37
CA VAL A 111 -27.94 12.63 17.07
C VAL A 111 -27.83 12.92 15.57
N LEU A 112 -27.55 14.16 15.23
CA LEU A 112 -27.20 14.56 13.87
C LEU A 112 -25.68 14.37 13.68
N ALA A 113 -25.31 13.41 12.85
CA ALA A 113 -23.93 13.09 12.45
C ALA A 113 -23.79 13.11 10.93
N THR A 114 -24.55 13.98 10.26
CA THR A 114 -24.69 14.06 8.79
C THR A 114 -23.42 14.53 8.07
N GLY A 115 -22.45 15.10 8.82
CA GLY A 115 -21.18 15.52 8.27
C GLY A 115 -21.31 16.75 7.35
N SER A 116 -20.57 16.71 6.23
CA SER A 116 -20.54 17.82 5.28
C SER A 116 -20.48 17.34 3.82
N ASP A 117 -20.88 18.20 2.91
CA ASP A 117 -20.70 18.03 1.46
C ASP A 117 -19.45 18.78 0.98
N ALA A 118 -18.89 18.33 -0.15
CA ALA A 118 -17.86 19.09 -0.83
C ALA A 118 -18.43 20.44 -1.32
N ALA A 119 -17.75 21.53 -1.00
CA ALA A 119 -18.15 22.84 -1.46
C ALA A 119 -17.96 22.96 -2.98
N ARG A 120 -19.02 23.34 -3.68
CA ARG A 120 -18.98 23.68 -5.11
C ARG A 120 -19.28 25.19 -5.26
N PRO A 121 -18.25 26.04 -5.40
CA PRO A 121 -18.47 27.45 -5.72
C PRO A 121 -19.28 27.58 -7.01
N PRO A 122 -20.12 28.63 -7.12
CA PRO A 122 -20.98 28.85 -8.28
C PRO A 122 -20.17 29.39 -9.49
N ILE A 123 -19.18 28.61 -9.91
CA ILE A 123 -18.39 28.92 -11.10
C ILE A 123 -19.14 28.39 -12.32
N PRO A 124 -19.43 29.19 -13.35
CA PRO A 124 -20.11 28.71 -14.55
C PRO A 124 -19.39 27.52 -15.15
N GLY A 125 -20.13 26.44 -15.43
CA GLY A 125 -19.59 25.17 -15.96
C GLY A 125 -19.10 24.17 -14.91
N ASN A 126 -19.32 24.40 -13.61
CA ASN A 126 -18.92 23.47 -12.55
C ASN A 126 -19.71 22.15 -12.54
N GLU A 127 -20.74 22.02 -13.38
CA GLU A 127 -21.54 20.79 -13.56
C GLU A 127 -21.20 20.04 -14.86
N LEU A 128 -20.23 20.53 -15.64
CA LEU A 128 -19.83 19.87 -16.89
C LEU A 128 -19.28 18.46 -16.61
N PRO A 129 -19.56 17.49 -17.51
CA PRO A 129 -18.91 16.18 -17.44
C PRO A 129 -17.38 16.33 -17.42
N GLY A 130 -16.73 15.63 -16.51
CA GLY A 130 -15.29 15.75 -16.27
C GLY A 130 -14.93 16.73 -15.13
N VAL A 131 -15.94 17.32 -14.45
CA VAL A 131 -15.77 18.08 -13.21
C VAL A 131 -16.22 17.23 -12.03
N PHE A 132 -15.31 16.94 -11.12
CA PHE A 132 -15.51 16.07 -9.97
C PHE A 132 -15.31 16.81 -8.66
N VAL A 133 -15.85 16.26 -7.60
CA VAL A 133 -15.44 16.53 -6.22
C VAL A 133 -14.63 15.35 -5.68
N TYR A 134 -14.10 15.50 -4.48
CA TYR A 134 -13.26 14.48 -3.85
C TYR A 134 -13.68 14.34 -2.38
N ARG A 135 -14.70 13.51 -2.13
CA ARG A 135 -15.30 13.38 -0.79
C ARG A 135 -15.69 11.95 -0.40
N THR A 136 -16.12 11.15 -1.36
CA THR A 136 -16.62 9.79 -1.15
C THR A 136 -15.85 8.77 -1.98
N ILE A 137 -16.00 7.50 -1.65
CA ILE A 137 -15.46 6.40 -2.46
C ILE A 137 -16.00 6.48 -3.90
N ASP A 138 -17.27 6.85 -4.09
CA ASP A 138 -17.87 6.96 -5.42
C ASP A 138 -17.29 8.12 -6.22
N ASP A 139 -16.98 9.25 -5.58
CA ASP A 139 -16.26 10.35 -6.24
C ASP A 139 -14.89 9.90 -6.75
N VAL A 140 -14.14 9.17 -5.91
CA VAL A 140 -12.82 8.64 -6.28
C VAL A 140 -12.92 7.62 -7.40
N ALA A 141 -13.91 6.72 -7.34
CA ALA A 141 -14.14 5.73 -8.39
C ALA A 141 -14.51 6.38 -9.73
N ALA A 142 -15.39 7.39 -9.70
CA ALA A 142 -15.80 8.14 -10.88
C ALA A 142 -14.63 8.93 -11.49
N LEU A 143 -13.84 9.63 -10.65
CA LEU A 143 -12.65 10.37 -11.09
C LEU A 143 -11.62 9.44 -11.73
N ARG A 144 -11.32 8.33 -11.09
CA ARG A 144 -10.38 7.31 -11.61
C ARG A 144 -10.86 6.77 -12.96
N GLY A 145 -12.12 6.31 -13.04
CA GLY A 145 -12.70 5.79 -14.28
C GLY A 145 -12.68 6.81 -15.42
N TRP A 146 -12.91 8.09 -15.12
CA TRP A 146 -12.81 9.16 -16.10
C TRP A 146 -11.39 9.33 -16.65
N VAL A 147 -10.39 9.37 -15.78
CA VAL A 147 -8.98 9.53 -16.19
C VAL A 147 -8.52 8.32 -16.99
N GLU A 148 -8.86 7.10 -16.55
CA GLU A 148 -8.55 5.86 -17.25
C GLU A 148 -9.18 5.83 -18.64
N ALA A 149 -10.48 6.14 -18.76
CA ALA A 149 -11.18 6.22 -20.04
C ALA A 149 -10.57 7.27 -21.00
N LYS A 150 -10.19 8.45 -20.47
CA LYS A 150 -9.53 9.49 -21.29
C LYS A 150 -8.13 9.08 -21.76
N ARG A 151 -7.43 8.28 -21.01
CA ARG A 151 -6.14 7.70 -21.44
C ARG A 151 -6.34 6.67 -22.55
N GLU A 152 -7.32 5.78 -22.37
CA GLU A 152 -7.66 4.76 -23.38
C GLU A 152 -8.13 5.40 -24.69
N GLU A 153 -9.00 6.43 -24.63
CA GLU A 153 -9.49 7.17 -25.79
C GLU A 153 -8.35 7.77 -26.65
N ARG A 154 -7.22 8.08 -26.03
CA ARG A 154 -6.05 8.72 -26.68
C ARG A 154 -4.96 7.76 -27.12
N ALA A 155 -4.88 6.63 -26.50
CA ALA A 155 -3.85 5.65 -26.80
C ALA A 155 -3.84 5.29 -28.29
N GLY A 156 -2.69 5.47 -28.93
CA GLY A 156 -2.51 5.15 -30.36
C GLY A 156 -3.14 6.13 -31.34
N THR A 157 -3.62 7.29 -30.90
CA THR A 157 -4.14 8.34 -31.79
C THR A 157 -3.09 9.42 -32.03
N SER A 158 -3.28 10.26 -33.07
CA SER A 158 -2.45 11.45 -33.31
C SER A 158 -2.52 12.51 -32.21
N TYR A 159 -3.35 12.30 -31.18
CA TYR A 159 -3.52 13.13 -29.98
C TYR A 159 -3.01 12.42 -28.73
N ASP A 160 -2.04 11.52 -28.87
CA ASP A 160 -1.43 10.82 -27.72
C ASP A 160 -0.62 11.81 -26.86
N ARG A 161 -1.30 12.37 -25.88
CA ARG A 161 -0.76 13.26 -24.87
C ARG A 161 -1.32 12.91 -23.50
N PRO A 162 -0.59 13.20 -22.41
CA PRO A 162 -1.11 12.98 -21.05
C PRO A 162 -2.46 13.68 -20.83
N VAL A 163 -3.31 13.06 -20.00
CA VAL A 163 -4.53 13.69 -19.51
C VAL A 163 -4.15 14.91 -18.69
N ARG A 164 -4.73 16.09 -18.98
CA ARG A 164 -4.47 17.31 -18.24
C ARG A 164 -5.51 17.48 -17.14
N GLY A 165 -5.05 17.41 -15.90
CA GLY A 165 -5.88 17.55 -14.72
C GLY A 165 -5.69 18.91 -14.04
N ALA A 166 -6.78 19.54 -13.62
CA ALA A 166 -6.73 20.71 -12.77
C ALA A 166 -7.41 20.41 -11.44
N VAL A 167 -6.81 20.89 -10.34
CA VAL A 167 -7.40 20.86 -9.01
C VAL A 167 -7.64 22.28 -8.56
N ILE A 168 -8.88 22.64 -8.30
CA ILE A 168 -9.26 23.97 -7.79
C ILE A 168 -9.34 23.88 -6.27
N GLY A 169 -8.40 24.55 -5.60
CA GLY A 169 -8.17 24.55 -4.17
C GLY A 169 -6.84 23.86 -3.81
N GLY A 170 -5.93 24.61 -3.22
CA GLY A 170 -4.58 24.18 -2.81
C GLY A 170 -4.47 23.82 -1.33
N GLY A 171 -5.56 23.42 -0.69
CA GLY A 171 -5.57 22.87 0.67
C GLY A 171 -5.19 21.39 0.72
N LEU A 172 -5.28 20.75 1.91
CA LEU A 172 -4.94 19.35 2.15
C LEU A 172 -5.51 18.40 1.09
N LEU A 173 -6.84 18.35 0.95
CA LEU A 173 -7.53 17.48 0.00
C LEU A 173 -7.16 17.78 -1.46
N GLY A 174 -6.94 19.06 -1.78
CA GLY A 174 -6.56 19.44 -3.14
C GLY A 174 -5.18 18.95 -3.53
N LEU A 175 -4.22 18.99 -2.62
CA LEU A 175 -2.87 18.47 -2.84
C LEU A 175 -2.87 16.95 -2.92
N GLU A 176 -3.66 16.27 -2.11
CA GLU A 176 -3.86 14.82 -2.19
C GLU A 176 -4.51 14.42 -3.52
N ALA A 177 -5.54 15.14 -3.97
CA ALA A 177 -6.17 14.92 -5.28
C ALA A 177 -5.20 15.15 -6.44
N ALA A 178 -4.34 16.18 -6.37
CA ALA A 178 -3.32 16.44 -7.38
C ALA A 178 -2.27 15.32 -7.43
N GLY A 179 -1.86 14.81 -6.27
CA GLY A 179 -0.99 13.64 -6.16
C GLY A 179 -1.63 12.38 -6.76
N ALA A 180 -2.92 12.18 -6.52
CA ALA A 180 -3.68 11.07 -7.09
C ALA A 180 -3.81 11.17 -8.62
N LEU A 181 -4.12 12.34 -9.17
CA LEU A 181 -4.15 12.60 -10.61
C LEU A 181 -2.79 12.28 -11.25
N LYS A 182 -1.70 12.71 -10.62
CA LYS A 182 -0.35 12.39 -11.09
C LYS A 182 -0.08 10.89 -11.07
N ALA A 183 -0.45 10.20 -9.99
CA ALA A 183 -0.29 8.74 -9.88
C ALA A 183 -1.10 7.98 -10.95
N LEU A 184 -2.22 8.53 -11.41
CA LEU A 184 -2.99 8.03 -12.56
C LEU A 184 -2.35 8.37 -13.92
N GLY A 185 -1.19 9.05 -13.95
CA GLY A 185 -0.49 9.44 -15.16
C GLY A 185 -1.02 10.72 -15.83
N ALA A 186 -1.77 11.55 -15.10
CA ALA A 186 -2.23 12.85 -15.58
C ALA A 186 -1.20 13.95 -15.26
N GLN A 187 -1.11 14.96 -16.12
CA GLN A 187 -0.42 16.22 -15.80
C GLN A 187 -1.31 17.04 -14.87
N ALA A 188 -0.96 17.14 -13.59
CA ALA A 188 -1.74 17.85 -12.61
C ALA A 188 -1.31 19.31 -12.46
N THR A 189 -2.29 20.21 -12.36
CA THR A 189 -2.11 21.63 -12.03
C THR A 189 -3.01 21.99 -10.86
N VAL A 190 -2.45 22.50 -9.77
CA VAL A 190 -3.20 23.03 -8.62
C VAL A 190 -3.44 24.52 -8.83
N ILE A 191 -4.69 24.95 -8.66
CA ILE A 191 -5.14 26.34 -8.78
C ILE A 191 -5.61 26.78 -7.40
N GLN A 192 -4.88 27.70 -6.81
CA GLN A 192 -5.17 28.25 -5.49
C GLN A 192 -5.59 29.73 -5.61
N PHE A 193 -6.74 30.05 -5.04
CA PHE A 193 -7.24 31.44 -4.95
C PHE A 193 -6.38 32.29 -4.02
N GLY A 194 -5.95 31.72 -2.90
CA GLY A 194 -5.07 32.38 -1.93
C GLY A 194 -3.65 32.61 -2.45
N THR A 195 -2.86 33.33 -1.69
CA THR A 195 -1.48 33.71 -2.05
C THR A 195 -0.48 32.57 -2.00
N HIS A 196 -0.83 31.47 -1.34
CA HIS A 196 0.02 30.28 -1.18
C HIS A 196 -0.83 29.03 -0.94
N LEU A 197 -0.21 27.87 -1.01
CA LEU A 197 -0.84 26.58 -0.72
C LEU A 197 -1.09 26.44 0.78
N MET A 198 -2.16 25.71 1.15
CA MET A 198 -2.57 25.43 2.53
C MET A 198 -2.68 26.70 3.40
N ASP A 199 -3.17 27.79 2.83
CA ASP A 199 -3.27 29.13 3.47
C ASP A 199 -4.14 29.16 4.75
N ALA A 200 -4.95 28.14 4.98
CA ALA A 200 -5.71 27.96 6.23
C ALA A 200 -4.90 27.25 7.33
N GLN A 201 -3.79 26.59 7.01
CA GLN A 201 -3.02 25.76 7.92
C GLN A 201 -1.58 26.25 8.15
N ILE A 202 -0.95 26.85 7.14
CA ILE A 202 0.42 27.32 7.21
C ILE A 202 0.55 28.77 6.76
N ASP A 203 1.59 29.43 7.20
CA ASP A 203 1.87 30.81 6.84
C ASP A 203 2.50 30.94 5.43
N LEU A 204 2.74 32.20 5.01
CA LEU A 204 3.28 32.49 3.68
C LEU A 204 4.65 31.81 3.45
N GLY A 205 5.55 31.82 4.46
CA GLY A 205 6.88 31.20 4.36
C GLY A 205 6.80 29.70 4.13
N GLY A 206 5.98 29.01 4.93
CA GLY A 206 5.69 27.60 4.76
C GLY A 206 5.01 27.30 3.43
N GLY A 207 4.04 28.13 3.01
CA GLY A 207 3.35 27.98 1.73
C GLY A 207 4.26 28.15 0.51
N GLN A 208 5.24 29.03 0.57
CA GLN A 208 6.24 29.20 -0.50
C GLN A 208 7.18 27.99 -0.59
N ALA A 209 7.64 27.48 0.56
CA ALA A 209 8.45 26.26 0.61
C ALA A 209 7.66 25.08 0.05
N LEU A 210 6.41 24.90 0.48
CA LEU A 210 5.52 23.88 -0.04
C LEU A 210 5.31 23.98 -1.55
N GLY A 211 5.08 25.19 -2.07
CA GLY A 211 4.88 25.42 -3.51
C GLY A 211 6.08 24.94 -4.35
N ARG A 212 7.30 25.12 -3.86
CA ARG A 212 8.53 24.61 -4.52
C ARG A 212 8.54 23.08 -4.51
N LEU A 213 8.33 22.46 -3.35
CA LEU A 213 8.30 21.00 -3.24
C LEU A 213 7.24 20.36 -4.16
N ILE A 214 6.06 20.95 -4.26
CA ILE A 214 5.00 20.47 -5.15
C ILE A 214 5.40 20.61 -6.64
N ASN A 215 6.03 21.72 -7.02
CA ASN A 215 6.55 21.91 -8.39
C ASN A 215 7.67 20.91 -8.70
N ASP A 216 8.59 20.67 -7.77
CA ASP A 216 9.68 19.69 -7.93
C ASP A 216 9.16 18.26 -8.09
N MET A 217 7.99 17.98 -7.51
CA MET A 217 7.28 16.73 -7.78
C MET A 217 6.65 16.68 -9.19
N GLY A 218 6.73 17.73 -10.00
CA GLY A 218 6.12 17.81 -11.33
C GLY A 218 4.59 18.08 -11.31
N ILE A 219 4.07 18.67 -10.25
CA ILE A 219 2.71 19.19 -10.16
C ILE A 219 2.78 20.72 -10.28
N ALA A 220 2.21 21.27 -11.33
CA ALA A 220 2.22 22.73 -11.54
C ALA A 220 1.33 23.44 -10.50
N VAL A 221 1.80 24.57 -9.99
CA VAL A 221 1.06 25.37 -8.98
C VAL A 221 0.79 26.77 -9.53
N ARG A 222 -0.45 27.20 -9.42
CA ARG A 222 -0.90 28.59 -9.70
C ARG A 222 -1.58 29.13 -8.46
N VAL A 223 -0.92 30.02 -7.77
CA VAL A 223 -1.47 30.76 -6.63
C VAL A 223 -2.07 32.09 -7.08
N SER A 224 -2.82 32.75 -6.21
CA SER A 224 -3.51 34.03 -6.48
C SER A 224 -4.33 33.98 -7.77
N THR A 225 -4.91 32.82 -8.09
CA THR A 225 -5.57 32.58 -9.37
C THR A 225 -7.04 32.20 -9.13
N ALA A 226 -7.96 33.06 -9.58
CA ALA A 226 -9.40 32.83 -9.49
C ALA A 226 -9.93 32.24 -10.81
N THR A 227 -10.61 31.10 -10.73
CA THR A 227 -11.31 30.52 -11.89
C THR A 227 -12.59 31.30 -12.13
N LYS A 228 -12.71 31.87 -13.35
CA LYS A 228 -13.89 32.66 -13.79
C LYS A 228 -14.98 31.78 -14.37
N GLU A 229 -14.60 30.82 -15.22
CA GLU A 229 -15.51 29.96 -15.97
C GLU A 229 -14.84 28.68 -16.38
N MET A 230 -15.59 27.59 -16.39
CA MET A 230 -15.21 26.28 -16.98
C MET A 230 -15.93 26.12 -18.31
N ARG A 231 -15.19 25.97 -19.40
CA ARG A 231 -15.76 25.85 -20.75
C ARG A 231 -15.73 24.42 -21.27
N PRO A 232 -16.81 24.01 -21.95
CA PRO A 232 -16.82 22.71 -22.60
C PRO A 232 -15.87 22.69 -23.80
N ALA A 233 -15.29 21.52 -24.07
CA ALA A 233 -14.61 21.22 -25.33
C ALA A 233 -15.64 21.19 -26.46
N ARG A 234 -15.31 21.79 -27.62
CA ARG A 234 -16.23 21.97 -28.76
C ARG A 234 -16.77 20.66 -29.32
N THR A 235 -15.99 19.58 -29.22
CA THR A 235 -16.32 18.30 -29.86
C THR A 235 -17.06 17.33 -28.94
N THR A 236 -16.86 17.41 -27.61
CA THR A 236 -17.38 16.40 -26.67
C THR A 236 -18.41 16.93 -25.68
N GLY A 237 -18.49 18.25 -25.49
CA GLY A 237 -19.31 18.83 -24.43
C GLY A 237 -18.77 18.64 -23.00
N HIS A 238 -17.69 17.90 -22.83
CA HIS A 238 -17.00 17.73 -21.55
C HIS A 238 -16.19 18.98 -21.21
N VAL A 239 -15.75 19.11 -19.93
CA VAL A 239 -14.83 20.19 -19.56
C VAL A 239 -13.59 20.16 -20.44
N GLY A 240 -13.21 21.33 -21.00
CA GLY A 240 -12.08 21.42 -21.92
C GLY A 240 -11.10 22.54 -21.61
N ARG A 241 -11.57 23.56 -20.87
CA ARG A 241 -10.75 24.74 -20.54
C ARG A 241 -11.25 25.45 -19.30
N LEU A 242 -10.32 25.95 -18.51
CA LEU A 242 -10.55 26.92 -17.45
C LEU A 242 -10.13 28.31 -17.95
N ASP A 243 -11.01 29.30 -17.81
CA ASP A 243 -10.69 30.71 -17.99
C ASP A 243 -10.56 31.37 -16.62
N PHE A 244 -9.53 32.19 -16.41
CA PHE A 244 -9.23 32.84 -15.14
C PHE A 244 -9.65 34.33 -15.16
N VAL A 245 -9.79 34.91 -13.98
CA VAL A 245 -10.18 36.31 -13.83
C VAL A 245 -9.12 37.26 -14.38
N ASP A 246 -7.84 36.91 -14.30
CA ASP A 246 -6.69 37.63 -14.83
C ASP A 246 -6.55 37.54 -16.35
N GLY A 247 -7.46 36.84 -17.03
CA GLY A 247 -7.46 36.60 -18.47
C GLY A 247 -6.63 35.42 -18.91
N GLY A 248 -5.94 34.75 -18.00
CA GLY A 248 -5.21 33.52 -18.24
C GLY A 248 -6.15 32.36 -18.60
N ARG A 249 -5.59 31.31 -19.18
CA ARG A 249 -6.33 30.11 -19.62
C ARG A 249 -5.53 28.86 -19.31
N LEU A 250 -6.25 27.75 -19.05
CA LEU A 250 -5.68 26.41 -18.89
C LEU A 250 -6.57 25.38 -19.58
N ASP A 251 -6.04 24.71 -20.57
CA ASP A 251 -6.75 23.58 -21.17
C ASP A 251 -6.71 22.36 -20.21
N VAL A 252 -7.85 21.72 -20.06
CA VAL A 252 -8.03 20.62 -19.09
C VAL A 252 -8.86 19.50 -19.71
N ASP A 253 -8.75 18.31 -19.17
CA ASP A 253 -9.54 17.14 -19.54
C ASP A 253 -10.33 16.60 -18.35
N VAL A 254 -9.91 16.99 -17.14
CA VAL A 254 -10.55 16.68 -15.87
C VAL A 254 -10.30 17.81 -14.87
N VAL A 255 -11.30 18.12 -14.08
CA VAL A 255 -11.23 19.12 -13.00
C VAL A 255 -11.68 18.48 -11.69
N VAL A 256 -10.92 18.67 -10.61
CA VAL A 256 -11.32 18.28 -9.26
C VAL A 256 -11.54 19.54 -8.44
N MET A 257 -12.73 19.68 -7.86
CA MET A 257 -13.06 20.77 -6.97
C MET A 257 -12.78 20.36 -5.52
N ALA A 258 -11.77 21.00 -4.90
CA ALA A 258 -11.32 20.77 -3.54
C ALA A 258 -11.33 22.10 -2.74
N THR A 259 -12.43 22.85 -2.83
CA THR A 259 -12.58 24.22 -2.32
C THR A 259 -13.16 24.29 -0.90
N GLY A 260 -13.02 23.19 -0.14
CA GLY A 260 -13.53 23.07 1.21
C GLY A 260 -14.84 22.28 1.29
N VAL A 261 -15.50 22.37 2.45
CA VAL A 261 -16.73 21.63 2.76
C VAL A 261 -17.83 22.55 3.27
N ARG A 262 -19.07 22.10 3.16
CA ARG A 262 -20.26 22.74 3.75
C ARG A 262 -20.97 21.75 4.65
N PRO A 263 -21.32 22.15 5.88
CA PRO A 263 -22.13 21.31 6.78
C PRO A 263 -23.43 20.85 6.11
N ARG A 264 -23.79 19.57 6.29
CA ARG A 264 -25.10 19.02 5.89
C ARG A 264 -26.15 19.33 6.95
N ASP A 265 -26.53 20.59 7.08
CA ASP A 265 -27.42 21.11 8.13
C ASP A 265 -28.89 21.25 7.71
N ASN A 266 -29.24 20.76 6.51
CA ASN A 266 -30.60 20.87 5.97
C ASN A 266 -31.63 20.31 6.94
N LEU A 267 -31.42 19.11 7.50
CA LEU A 267 -32.33 18.50 8.47
C LEU A 267 -32.53 19.37 9.72
N ALA A 268 -31.45 19.97 10.23
CA ALA A 268 -31.54 20.85 11.39
C ALA A 268 -32.32 22.14 11.04
N ARG A 269 -32.06 22.73 9.88
CA ARG A 269 -32.70 23.92 9.40
C ARG A 269 -34.21 23.73 9.16
N ASP A 270 -34.52 22.62 8.45
CA ASP A 270 -35.92 22.32 8.09
C ASP A 270 -36.74 21.93 9.33
N ALA A 271 -36.10 21.35 10.36
CA ALA A 271 -36.68 21.09 11.67
C ALA A 271 -36.76 22.32 12.58
N GLY A 272 -36.37 23.50 12.12
CA GLY A 272 -36.40 24.75 12.89
C GLY A 272 -35.35 24.81 14.01
N LEU A 273 -34.27 24.08 13.92
CA LEU A 273 -33.11 24.22 14.80
C LEU A 273 -32.21 25.37 14.33
N PRO A 274 -31.61 26.15 15.23
CA PRO A 274 -30.71 27.24 14.82
C PRO A 274 -29.46 26.68 14.13
N VAL A 275 -29.04 27.39 13.10
CA VAL A 275 -27.82 27.12 12.36
C VAL A 275 -26.86 28.28 12.40
N GLY A 276 -25.58 28.04 12.41
CA GLY A 276 -24.54 29.06 12.43
C GLY A 276 -24.48 29.89 11.13
N GLU A 277 -23.81 31.04 11.16
CA GLU A 277 -23.67 31.93 9.98
C GLU A 277 -23.04 31.23 8.77
N ARG A 278 -22.09 30.33 9.00
CA ARG A 278 -21.43 29.51 7.96
C ARG A 278 -22.06 28.14 7.80
N GLY A 279 -23.28 27.95 8.35
CA GLY A 279 -23.95 26.65 8.43
C GLY A 279 -23.63 25.88 9.71
N GLY A 280 -24.20 24.69 9.79
CA GLY A 280 -24.04 23.75 10.92
C GLY A 280 -25.05 23.99 12.05
N ALA A 281 -25.56 22.90 12.63
CA ALA A 281 -26.50 22.97 13.76
C ALA A 281 -25.79 23.54 15.00
N VAL A 282 -26.36 24.62 15.56
CA VAL A 282 -25.78 25.26 16.75
C VAL A 282 -25.92 24.33 17.96
N VAL A 283 -24.83 24.10 18.65
CA VAL A 283 -24.77 23.28 19.88
C VAL A 283 -24.00 24.00 20.99
N ASP A 284 -24.31 23.60 22.22
CA ASP A 284 -23.55 23.99 23.42
C ASP A 284 -22.29 23.13 23.60
N LEU A 285 -21.53 23.35 24.65
CA LEU A 285 -20.35 22.56 24.97
C LEU A 285 -20.66 21.10 25.34
N SER A 286 -21.90 20.73 25.58
CA SER A 286 -22.33 19.34 25.72
C SER A 286 -22.68 18.70 24.39
N CYS A 287 -22.52 19.40 23.28
CA CYS A 287 -22.94 19.00 21.92
C CYS A 287 -24.46 18.88 21.74
N ARG A 288 -25.25 19.53 22.60
CA ARG A 288 -26.71 19.54 22.56
C ARG A 288 -27.20 20.78 21.85
N THR A 289 -28.20 20.62 21.00
CA THR A 289 -28.92 21.75 20.38
C THR A 289 -29.84 22.40 21.43
N PRO A 290 -30.50 23.56 21.16
CA PRO A 290 -31.52 24.09 22.04
C PRO A 290 -32.70 23.14 22.31
N ASP A 291 -32.89 22.11 21.47
CA ASP A 291 -33.82 21.04 21.73
C ASP A 291 -33.17 20.01 22.69
N PRO A 292 -33.81 19.69 23.83
CA PRO A 292 -33.22 18.85 24.87
C PRO A 292 -32.99 17.40 24.43
N HIS A 293 -33.60 16.95 23.32
CA HIS A 293 -33.52 15.58 22.80
C HIS A 293 -32.73 15.47 21.49
N VAL A 294 -32.14 16.58 21.04
CA VAL A 294 -31.42 16.61 19.77
C VAL A 294 -29.98 17.08 19.97
N TRP A 295 -29.05 16.28 19.51
CA TRP A 295 -27.62 16.50 19.58
C TRP A 295 -27.04 16.66 18.17
N ALA A 296 -25.90 17.33 18.02
CA ALA A 296 -25.16 17.31 16.77
C ALA A 296 -23.67 17.13 17.00
N VAL A 297 -23.01 16.27 16.19
CA VAL A 297 -21.61 15.94 16.34
C VAL A 297 -20.87 15.93 15.00
N GLY A 298 -19.59 16.25 15.02
CA GLY A 298 -18.74 16.27 13.82
C GLY A 298 -18.95 17.52 12.97
N GLU A 299 -18.74 17.38 11.66
CA GLU A 299 -18.72 18.54 10.73
C GLU A 299 -20.07 19.27 10.56
N VAL A 300 -21.17 18.65 10.97
CA VAL A 300 -22.50 19.30 10.98
C VAL A 300 -22.71 20.18 12.21
N ALA A 301 -21.95 20.00 13.28
CA ALA A 301 -22.09 20.77 14.50
C ALA A 301 -21.40 22.15 14.40
N CYS A 302 -22.10 23.19 14.83
CA CYS A 302 -21.57 24.53 15.01
C CYS A 302 -21.45 24.81 16.51
N ILE A 303 -20.23 24.69 17.05
CA ILE A 303 -19.91 24.93 18.46
C ILE A 303 -19.16 26.24 18.57
N GLU A 304 -19.58 27.12 19.50
CA GLU A 304 -19.00 28.46 19.67
C GLU A 304 -18.87 29.25 18.34
N GLY A 305 -19.86 29.12 17.45
CA GLY A 305 -19.88 29.78 16.16
C GLY A 305 -18.96 29.20 15.10
N ARG A 306 -18.34 28.03 15.36
CA ARG A 306 -17.39 27.37 14.44
C ARG A 306 -17.86 25.98 14.04
N CYS A 307 -17.76 25.67 12.76
CA CYS A 307 -17.83 24.31 12.24
C CYS A 307 -16.40 23.79 12.03
N LEU A 308 -16.07 22.71 12.71
CA LEU A 308 -14.73 22.15 12.72
C LEU A 308 -14.64 21.08 11.63
N GLY A 309 -13.97 21.39 10.52
CA GLY A 309 -13.83 20.51 9.35
C GLY A 309 -12.77 19.41 9.52
N LEU A 310 -12.66 18.80 10.69
CA LEU A 310 -11.69 17.76 11.04
C LEU A 310 -12.37 16.63 11.80
N VAL A 311 -11.81 15.41 11.70
CA VAL A 311 -12.39 14.21 12.33
C VAL A 311 -12.17 14.19 13.84
N ALA A 312 -10.97 14.56 14.33
CA ALA A 312 -10.62 14.46 15.76
C ALA A 312 -11.57 15.23 16.69
N PRO A 313 -11.97 16.49 16.38
CA PRO A 313 -13.00 17.17 17.15
C PRO A 313 -14.34 16.44 17.17
N GLY A 314 -14.73 15.84 16.04
CA GLY A 314 -15.96 15.05 15.96
C GLY A 314 -15.93 13.82 16.86
N TYR A 315 -14.80 13.18 17.02
CA TYR A 315 -14.61 12.05 17.94
C TYR A 315 -14.71 12.50 19.40
N ALA A 316 -14.12 13.65 19.74
CA ALA A 316 -14.27 14.23 21.08
C ALA A 316 -15.73 14.59 21.41
N MET A 317 -16.46 15.16 20.41
CA MET A 317 -17.90 15.42 20.55
C MET A 317 -18.69 14.13 20.79
N ALA A 318 -18.39 13.05 20.04
CA ALA A 318 -19.04 11.75 20.22
C ALA A 318 -18.85 11.20 21.65
N GLU A 319 -17.63 11.31 22.20
CA GLU A 319 -17.34 10.91 23.58
C GLU A 319 -18.15 11.73 24.62
N VAL A 320 -18.26 13.04 24.39
CA VAL A 320 -19.08 13.92 25.24
C VAL A 320 -20.54 13.51 25.20
N VAL A 321 -21.10 13.27 24.01
CA VAL A 321 -22.51 12.85 23.87
C VAL A 321 -22.74 11.50 24.56
N VAL A 322 -21.84 10.54 24.41
CA VAL A 322 -21.94 9.24 25.10
C VAL A 322 -21.93 9.41 26.63
N ASP A 323 -21.02 10.21 27.16
CA ASP A 323 -20.96 10.50 28.59
C ASP A 323 -22.28 11.09 29.10
N ARG A 324 -22.83 12.05 28.35
CA ARG A 324 -24.11 12.70 28.67
C ARG A 324 -25.31 11.77 28.60
N LEU A 325 -25.35 10.88 27.60
CA LEU A 325 -26.41 9.87 27.48
C LEU A 325 -26.40 8.87 28.65
N LEU A 326 -25.22 8.61 29.21
CA LEU A 326 -25.04 7.73 30.36
C LEU A 326 -25.12 8.48 31.74
N GLY A 327 -25.54 9.76 31.71
CA GLY A 327 -25.75 10.53 32.92
C GLY A 327 -24.53 11.29 33.44
N GLY A 328 -23.44 11.37 32.70
CA GLY A 328 -22.26 12.16 33.04
C GLY A 328 -22.39 13.64 32.71
N GLU A 329 -21.35 14.42 33.00
CA GLU A 329 -21.32 15.89 32.88
C GLU A 329 -20.22 16.40 31.93
N ALA A 330 -19.65 15.54 31.07
CA ALA A 330 -18.57 15.90 30.16
C ALA A 330 -18.97 17.11 29.27
N THR A 331 -17.96 17.90 28.95
CA THR A 331 -18.08 19.03 28.04
C THR A 331 -16.98 18.95 26.99
N PHE A 332 -17.22 19.51 25.82
CA PHE A 332 -16.26 19.53 24.74
C PHE A 332 -14.97 20.28 25.15
N PRO A 333 -13.81 19.63 25.13
CA PRO A 333 -12.57 20.20 25.68
C PRO A 333 -11.89 21.21 24.74
N GLY A 334 -12.50 21.51 23.60
CA GLY A 334 -11.89 22.30 22.53
C GLY A 334 -11.37 21.42 21.40
N ALA A 335 -10.98 22.06 20.32
CA ALA A 335 -10.53 21.37 19.11
C ALA A 335 -9.00 21.35 19.00
N ASP A 336 -8.42 20.17 18.88
CA ASP A 336 -7.07 20.02 18.31
C ASP A 336 -7.17 20.20 16.79
N THR A 337 -6.67 21.33 16.28
CA THR A 337 -6.68 21.68 14.86
C THR A 337 -5.39 21.31 14.14
N ALA A 338 -4.54 20.49 14.78
CA ALA A 338 -3.30 20.02 14.18
C ALA A 338 -3.57 19.24 12.89
N THR A 339 -2.78 19.52 11.86
CA THR A 339 -2.90 18.90 10.55
C THR A 339 -1.56 18.36 10.06
N LYS A 340 -1.62 17.24 9.34
CA LYS A 340 -0.48 16.68 8.62
C LYS A 340 -0.90 16.29 7.21
N LEU A 341 -0.20 16.79 6.19
CA LEU A 341 -0.46 16.47 4.79
C LEU A 341 -0.06 15.01 4.49
N LYS A 342 -0.95 14.27 3.84
CA LYS A 342 -0.72 12.87 3.41
C LYS A 342 -0.37 12.80 1.91
N LEU A 343 0.68 13.51 1.50
CA LEU A 343 1.20 13.45 0.15
C LEU A 343 2.59 12.83 0.17
N ARG A 344 2.75 11.68 -0.51
CA ARG A 344 4.01 10.96 -0.52
C ARG A 344 5.15 11.82 -1.10
N GLY A 345 6.23 11.97 -0.34
CA GLY A 345 7.39 12.77 -0.72
C GLY A 345 7.32 14.24 -0.29
N VAL A 346 6.24 14.66 0.39
CA VAL A 346 6.13 16.01 0.95
C VAL A 346 5.69 15.92 2.41
N ASP A 347 6.51 16.39 3.32
CA ASP A 347 6.22 16.38 4.75
C ASP A 347 5.79 17.78 5.21
N VAL A 348 4.54 17.93 5.62
CA VAL A 348 3.97 19.20 6.10
C VAL A 348 3.12 18.95 7.31
N ALA A 349 3.34 19.72 8.36
CA ALA A 349 2.53 19.70 9.56
C ALA A 349 2.32 21.11 10.13
N SER A 350 1.16 21.35 10.75
CA SER A 350 0.89 22.53 11.54
C SER A 350 0.08 22.16 12.78
N PHE A 351 0.27 22.89 13.85
CA PHE A 351 -0.37 22.62 15.14
C PHE A 351 -0.45 23.87 16.00
N GLY A 352 -1.41 23.92 16.93
CA GLY A 352 -1.62 25.03 17.84
C GLY A 352 -1.87 26.36 17.12
N ASP A 353 -1.38 27.46 17.67
CA ASP A 353 -1.43 28.79 17.07
C ASP A 353 -0.37 28.94 15.97
N ALA A 354 -0.58 28.28 14.82
CA ALA A 354 0.34 28.32 13.68
C ALA A 354 0.57 29.73 13.07
N PHE A 355 -0.31 30.68 13.38
CA PHE A 355 -0.31 32.03 12.80
C PHE A 355 0.07 33.14 13.79
N ALA A 356 0.51 32.77 15.00
CA ALA A 356 0.87 33.71 16.05
C ALA A 356 -0.22 34.77 16.35
N ARG A 357 -1.47 34.30 16.47
CA ARG A 357 -2.62 35.19 16.77
C ARG A 357 -2.75 35.54 18.23
N THR A 358 -2.11 34.78 19.10
CA THR A 358 -2.05 35.05 20.53
C THR A 358 -1.30 36.37 20.77
N GLU A 359 -1.87 37.24 21.55
CA GLU A 359 -1.24 38.54 21.87
C GLU A 359 0.14 38.32 22.52
N GLY A 360 1.16 39.02 22.05
CA GLY A 360 2.52 38.88 22.52
C GLY A 360 3.28 37.64 22.01
N ALA A 361 2.66 36.82 21.17
CA ALA A 361 3.31 35.63 20.64
C ALA A 361 4.59 35.97 19.84
N MET A 362 5.65 35.19 20.06
CA MET A 362 6.92 35.30 19.34
C MET A 362 7.06 34.16 18.34
N GLU A 363 7.63 34.46 17.18
CA GLU A 363 7.89 33.47 16.12
C GLU A 363 9.40 33.16 16.04
N LEU A 364 9.75 31.90 16.10
CA LEU A 364 11.10 31.40 15.86
C LEU A 364 11.10 30.61 14.57
N VAL A 365 11.89 31.05 13.58
CA VAL A 365 11.86 30.49 12.21
C VAL A 365 13.24 29.97 11.82
N TYR A 366 13.26 28.75 11.26
CA TYR A 366 14.38 28.19 10.55
C TYR A 366 13.96 27.91 9.09
N ALA A 367 14.71 28.41 8.14
CA ALA A 367 14.44 28.17 6.73
C ALA A 367 15.72 27.79 5.98
N ASP A 368 15.68 26.66 5.29
CA ASP A 368 16.69 26.22 4.34
C ASP A 368 16.04 26.01 2.95
N PRO A 369 16.09 27.03 2.09
CA PRO A 369 15.47 26.95 0.77
C PRO A 369 16.20 26.00 -0.19
N VAL A 370 17.43 25.59 0.13
CA VAL A 370 18.20 24.62 -0.67
C VAL A 370 17.71 23.19 -0.38
N ALA A 371 17.55 22.89 0.91
CA ALA A 371 16.98 21.62 1.35
C ALA A 371 15.46 21.55 1.22
N GLY A 372 14.77 22.65 0.89
CA GLY A 372 13.32 22.75 0.83
C GLY A 372 12.65 22.69 2.21
N VAL A 373 13.35 23.12 3.27
CA VAL A 373 12.89 23.04 4.66
C VAL A 373 12.46 24.40 5.18
N TYR A 374 11.29 24.45 5.80
CA TYR A 374 10.81 25.59 6.57
C TYR A 374 10.20 25.07 7.89
N LYS A 375 10.69 25.60 9.02
CA LYS A 375 10.22 25.25 10.35
C LYS A 375 9.94 26.51 11.15
N LYS A 376 8.80 26.58 11.80
CA LYS A 376 8.42 27.69 12.68
C LYS A 376 7.86 27.15 13.99
N LEU A 377 8.29 27.73 15.12
CA LEU A 377 7.61 27.63 16.41
C LEU A 377 7.01 28.97 16.76
N VAL A 378 5.85 28.91 17.39
CA VAL A 378 5.17 30.04 18.00
C VAL A 378 5.21 29.87 19.51
N LEU A 379 5.77 30.84 20.20
CA LEU A 379 6.03 30.83 21.62
C LEU A 379 5.28 31.98 22.32
N SER A 380 5.08 31.86 23.63
CA SER A 380 4.61 32.96 24.47
C SER A 380 5.60 34.13 24.49
N ASP A 381 5.17 35.26 25.02
CA ASP A 381 5.97 36.50 25.17
C ASP A 381 7.23 36.31 26.02
N ASP A 382 7.27 35.34 26.90
CA ASP A 382 8.46 34.96 27.70
C ASP A 382 9.34 33.89 27.02
N ALA A 383 8.99 33.48 25.80
CA ALA A 383 9.66 32.47 24.96
C ALA A 383 9.74 31.05 25.60
N ARG A 384 8.91 30.76 26.60
CA ARG A 384 8.96 29.46 27.30
C ARG A 384 7.84 28.50 26.90
N THR A 385 6.63 29.02 26.73
CA THR A 385 5.46 28.19 26.44
C THR A 385 5.30 27.99 24.93
N LEU A 386 5.15 26.75 24.49
CA LEU A 386 4.87 26.44 23.09
C LEU A 386 3.39 26.73 22.78
N LEU A 387 3.12 27.64 21.87
CA LEU A 387 1.77 28.00 21.43
C LEU A 387 1.39 27.24 20.13
N GLY A 388 2.36 26.99 19.26
CA GLY A 388 2.10 26.31 18.00
C GLY A 388 3.33 26.18 17.11
N GLY A 389 3.10 25.74 15.86
CA GLY A 389 4.19 25.64 14.91
C GLY A 389 3.76 25.19 13.51
N VAL A 390 4.68 25.39 12.55
CA VAL A 390 4.55 25.01 11.15
C VAL A 390 5.84 24.33 10.71
N PHE A 391 5.73 23.16 10.09
CA PHE A 391 6.85 22.41 9.51
C PHE A 391 6.56 22.06 8.07
N VAL A 392 7.49 22.33 7.16
CA VAL A 392 7.44 21.99 5.74
C VAL A 392 8.80 21.42 5.32
N GLY A 393 8.80 20.31 4.60
CA GLY A 393 9.99 19.60 4.13
C GLY A 393 10.56 18.63 5.16
N ASP A 394 10.59 19.01 6.43
CA ASP A 394 10.95 18.15 7.57
C ASP A 394 10.01 18.42 8.74
N ALA A 395 9.06 17.51 8.97
CA ALA A 395 8.13 17.56 10.09
C ALA A 395 8.46 16.54 11.19
N THR A 396 9.71 16.08 11.27
CA THR A 396 10.17 15.12 12.31
C THR A 396 9.84 15.59 13.74
N PRO A 397 10.03 16.88 14.12
CA PRO A 397 9.73 17.33 15.48
C PRO A 397 8.23 17.38 15.84
N TYR A 398 7.35 17.37 14.83
CA TYR A 398 5.90 17.51 15.02
C TYR A 398 5.31 16.53 16.05
N ALA A 399 5.69 15.25 15.97
CA ALA A 399 5.13 14.22 16.82
C ALA A 399 5.43 14.48 18.33
N SER A 400 6.60 15.01 18.62
CA SER A 400 7.04 15.31 19.99
C SER A 400 6.53 16.67 20.49
N LEU A 401 6.44 17.68 19.61
CA LEU A 401 6.10 19.06 20.00
C LEU A 401 4.58 19.30 20.07
N ARG A 402 3.78 18.63 19.23
CA ARG A 402 2.33 18.80 19.23
C ARG A 402 1.70 18.55 20.63
N PRO A 403 2.05 17.48 21.37
CA PRO A 403 1.52 17.26 22.73
C PRO A 403 1.98 18.28 23.77
N MET A 404 2.96 19.11 23.42
CA MET A 404 3.52 20.15 24.30
C MET A 404 2.85 21.53 24.11
N VAL A 405 1.89 21.65 23.20
CA VAL A 405 1.14 22.92 23.03
C VAL A 405 0.49 23.34 24.34
N GLY A 406 0.68 24.58 24.71
CA GLY A 406 0.22 25.17 25.99
C GLY A 406 1.14 24.85 27.18
N ARG A 407 2.31 24.23 26.97
CA ARG A 407 3.27 23.85 28.02
C ARG A 407 4.62 24.50 27.81
N GLU A 408 5.39 24.62 28.89
CA GLU A 408 6.78 25.06 28.78
C GLU A 408 7.65 24.00 28.09
N LEU A 409 8.51 24.48 27.21
CA LEU A 409 9.50 23.62 26.55
C LEU A 409 10.72 23.43 27.47
N PRO A 410 11.21 22.19 27.61
CA PRO A 410 12.44 21.94 28.34
C PRO A 410 13.65 22.35 27.47
N GLY A 411 14.30 23.45 27.80
CA GLY A 411 15.52 23.91 27.12
C GLY A 411 15.27 24.98 26.05
N ASP A 412 16.28 25.19 25.19
CA ASP A 412 16.24 26.18 24.12
C ASP A 412 15.27 25.77 23.00
N PRO A 413 14.21 26.57 22.73
CA PRO A 413 13.30 26.29 21.62
C PRO A 413 13.97 26.19 20.25
N GLY A 414 15.10 26.90 20.05
CA GLY A 414 15.87 26.87 18.80
C GLY A 414 16.42 25.48 18.48
N ALA A 415 16.75 24.71 19.50
CA ALA A 415 17.29 23.36 19.32
C ALA A 415 16.32 22.39 18.63
N PHE A 416 14.98 22.64 18.71
CA PHE A 416 13.97 21.82 18.04
C PHE A 416 13.83 22.11 16.53
N LEU A 417 14.38 23.23 16.05
CA LEU A 417 14.29 23.62 14.63
C LEU A 417 15.51 23.17 13.83
N LEU A 418 16.66 22.96 14.49
CA LEU A 418 17.91 22.62 13.83
C LEU A 418 17.87 21.18 13.28
N PRO A 419 18.65 20.91 12.19
CA PRO A 419 18.79 19.53 11.67
C PRO A 419 19.36 18.56 12.71
N GLU A 420 18.96 17.30 12.63
CA GLU A 420 19.52 16.22 13.47
C GLU A 420 21.05 16.14 13.27
N GLY A 421 21.80 16.14 14.36
CA GLY A 421 23.28 16.12 14.35
C GLY A 421 23.94 17.46 14.64
N SER A 422 23.19 18.55 14.74
CA SER A 422 23.71 19.81 15.30
C SER A 422 23.85 19.67 16.84
N SER A 423 24.99 20.12 17.40
CA SER A 423 25.24 20.06 18.83
C SER A 423 24.16 20.83 19.60
N GLY A 424 23.14 20.10 20.11
CA GLY A 424 21.99 20.66 20.80
C GLY A 424 20.65 20.01 20.48
N GLY A 425 20.61 18.88 19.78
CA GLY A 425 19.37 18.23 19.29
C GLY A 425 18.29 18.02 20.35
N GLY A 426 17.29 18.91 20.38
CA GLY A 426 16.29 19.01 21.45
C GLY A 426 15.15 18.01 21.39
N ALA A 427 14.87 17.40 20.24
CA ALA A 427 13.69 16.52 20.10
C ALA A 427 13.89 15.09 20.65
N ALA A 428 15.13 14.61 20.69
CA ALA A 428 15.44 13.23 21.08
C ALA A 428 15.25 12.96 22.58
N GLY A 429 15.35 13.97 23.45
CA GLY A 429 15.27 13.84 24.92
C GLY A 429 13.95 14.32 25.55
N LEU A 430 12.94 14.69 24.75
CA LEU A 430 11.70 15.23 25.30
C LEU A 430 10.86 14.14 25.96
N GLU A 431 10.72 14.20 27.28
CA GLU A 431 9.83 13.34 28.07
C GLU A 431 8.45 14.00 28.18
N LEU A 432 7.43 13.33 27.68
CA LEU A 432 6.07 13.85 27.69
C LEU A 432 5.41 13.64 29.04
N PRO A 433 4.62 14.61 29.56
CA PRO A 433 3.77 14.41 30.73
C PRO A 433 2.70 13.32 30.48
N ASP A 434 2.24 12.66 31.54
CA ASP A 434 1.28 11.56 31.43
C ASP A 434 -0.06 11.98 30.82
N ASP A 435 -0.50 13.21 31.04
CA ASP A 435 -1.72 13.79 30.50
C ASP A 435 -1.56 14.30 29.05
N ALA A 436 -0.37 14.27 28.49
CA ALA A 436 -0.12 14.72 27.11
C ALA A 436 -0.77 13.78 26.09
N THR A 437 -1.64 14.30 25.25
CA THR A 437 -2.35 13.51 24.23
C THR A 437 -1.40 13.10 23.09
N VAL A 438 -1.10 11.82 22.98
CA VAL A 438 -0.26 11.21 21.95
C VAL A 438 -1.08 10.85 20.70
N CYS A 439 -2.21 10.19 20.88
CA CYS A 439 -3.12 9.81 19.80
C CYS A 439 -4.43 10.59 19.91
N SER A 440 -4.59 11.66 19.13
CA SER A 440 -5.83 12.47 19.15
C SER A 440 -7.01 11.72 18.51
N CYS A 441 -6.77 10.85 17.53
CA CYS A 441 -7.85 10.09 16.90
C CYS A 441 -8.57 9.16 17.89
N ASN A 442 -7.84 8.64 18.89
CA ASN A 442 -8.37 7.71 19.87
C ASN A 442 -8.23 8.23 21.33
N ASN A 443 -7.91 9.51 21.47
CA ASN A 443 -7.75 10.21 22.76
C ASN A 443 -6.84 9.45 23.75
N VAL A 444 -5.70 8.94 23.27
CA VAL A 444 -4.75 8.18 24.10
C VAL A 444 -3.62 9.10 24.56
N THR A 445 -3.39 9.14 25.88
CA THR A 445 -2.34 9.95 26.50
C THR A 445 -1.02 9.19 26.61
N ALA A 446 0.07 9.88 26.93
CA ALA A 446 1.37 9.28 27.20
C ALA A 446 1.29 8.34 28.43
N GLY A 447 0.56 8.75 29.47
CA GLY A 447 0.32 7.93 30.65
C GLY A 447 -0.39 6.62 30.31
N THR A 448 -1.44 6.65 29.47
CA THR A 448 -2.14 5.43 29.02
C THR A 448 -1.19 4.45 28.30
N ILE A 449 -0.27 4.98 27.48
CA ILE A 449 0.73 4.14 26.80
C ILE A 449 1.73 3.56 27.79
N ARG A 450 2.18 4.36 28.77
CA ARG A 450 3.07 3.89 29.85
C ARG A 450 2.42 2.80 30.68
N SER A 451 1.17 3.00 31.12
CA SER A 451 0.42 1.98 31.87
C SER A 451 0.22 0.71 31.05
N ALA A 452 0.02 0.79 29.75
CA ALA A 452 -0.05 -0.39 28.88
C ALA A 452 1.24 -1.22 28.95
N VAL A 453 2.40 -0.57 29.04
CA VAL A 453 3.69 -1.26 29.18
C VAL A 453 3.91 -1.78 30.59
N THR A 454 3.67 -0.93 31.61
CA THR A 454 4.03 -1.22 33.02
C THR A 454 3.01 -2.11 33.71
N GLU A 455 1.71 -1.92 33.49
CA GLU A 455 0.63 -2.62 34.19
C GLU A 455 0.03 -3.76 33.35
N HIS A 456 -0.03 -3.60 32.02
CA HIS A 456 -0.61 -4.61 31.13
C HIS A 456 0.44 -5.45 30.39
N ALA A 457 1.71 -5.29 30.75
CA ALA A 457 2.84 -6.07 30.22
C ALA A 457 2.92 -6.10 28.67
N CYS A 458 2.57 -4.98 28.04
CA CYS A 458 2.75 -4.84 26.59
C CYS A 458 4.23 -4.67 26.26
N THR A 459 4.84 -5.66 25.58
CA THR A 459 6.28 -5.71 25.29
C THR A 459 6.66 -5.17 23.91
N ASP A 460 5.68 -4.80 23.09
CA ASP A 460 5.91 -4.22 21.77
C ASP A 460 4.81 -3.24 21.37
N VAL A 461 5.04 -2.55 20.24
CA VAL A 461 4.10 -1.55 19.70
C VAL A 461 2.77 -2.17 19.26
N ALA A 462 2.76 -3.43 18.81
CA ALA A 462 1.54 -4.09 18.37
C ALA A 462 0.63 -4.39 19.57
N ALA A 463 1.19 -4.88 20.68
CA ALA A 463 0.49 -5.08 21.93
C ALA A 463 -0.07 -3.75 22.47
N VAL A 464 0.75 -2.68 22.49
CA VAL A 464 0.29 -1.34 22.93
C VAL A 464 -0.85 -0.81 22.04
N LYS A 465 -0.78 -1.00 20.73
CA LYS A 465 -1.89 -0.65 19.80
C LYS A 465 -3.16 -1.42 20.11
N SER A 466 -3.05 -2.71 20.38
CA SER A 466 -4.18 -3.56 20.74
C SER A 466 -4.83 -3.11 22.04
N CYS A 467 -4.01 -2.84 23.08
CA CYS A 467 -4.48 -2.41 24.41
C CYS A 467 -5.08 -1.01 24.39
N THR A 468 -4.45 -0.06 23.72
CA THR A 468 -4.78 1.38 23.83
C THR A 468 -5.50 1.94 22.62
N LYS A 469 -5.53 1.22 21.50
CA LYS A 469 -5.95 1.70 20.17
C LYS A 469 -5.12 2.86 19.62
N ALA A 470 -3.98 3.21 20.23
CA ALA A 470 -3.08 4.24 19.73
C ALA A 470 -2.53 3.85 18.34
N GLY A 471 -2.66 4.75 17.37
CA GLY A 471 -2.13 4.54 16.02
C GLY A 471 -2.93 3.60 15.13
N THR A 472 -4.12 3.18 15.53
CA THR A 472 -4.99 2.31 14.72
C THR A 472 -5.78 3.07 13.65
N SER A 473 -5.95 4.39 13.77
CA SER A 473 -6.67 5.23 12.79
C SER A 473 -5.69 5.88 11.80
N CYS A 474 -5.30 7.15 11.98
CA CYS A 474 -4.44 7.85 11.03
C CYS A 474 -2.96 7.43 11.03
N GLY A 475 -2.49 6.73 12.07
CA GLY A 475 -1.12 6.23 12.21
C GLY A 475 -0.03 7.29 12.48
N SER A 476 -0.36 8.59 12.49
CA SER A 476 0.63 9.68 12.65
C SER A 476 1.34 9.70 14.00
N CYS A 477 0.75 9.10 15.05
CA CYS A 477 1.34 8.99 16.38
C CYS A 477 2.28 7.78 16.55
N LEU A 478 2.32 6.84 15.60
CA LEU A 478 3.10 5.59 15.73
C LEU A 478 4.58 5.79 16.08
N PRO A 479 5.31 6.76 15.49
CA PRO A 479 6.71 7.00 15.88
C PRO A 479 6.84 7.37 17.35
N LEU A 480 5.89 8.16 17.87
CA LEU A 480 5.87 8.59 19.26
C LEU A 480 5.43 7.45 20.20
N VAL A 481 4.43 6.67 19.82
CA VAL A 481 4.01 5.46 20.55
C VAL A 481 5.20 4.51 20.67
N LYS A 482 5.92 4.26 19.57
CA LYS A 482 7.13 3.43 19.58
C LYS A 482 8.18 3.98 20.54
N LYS A 483 8.46 5.29 20.50
CA LYS A 483 9.44 5.94 21.37
C LYS A 483 9.09 5.76 22.85
N ILE A 484 7.83 6.05 23.24
CA ILE A 484 7.36 5.90 24.62
C ILE A 484 7.46 4.43 25.06
N THR A 485 6.96 3.51 24.24
CA THR A 485 7.01 2.05 24.51
C THR A 485 8.45 1.60 24.75
N THR A 486 9.37 1.97 23.86
CA THR A 486 10.80 1.61 23.98
C THR A 486 11.40 2.17 25.27
N THR A 487 11.18 3.47 25.55
CA THR A 487 11.71 4.12 26.76
C THR A 487 11.19 3.48 28.05
N GLU A 488 9.91 3.09 28.10
CA GLU A 488 9.34 2.44 29.29
C GLU A 488 9.84 1.01 29.47
N LEU A 489 10.05 0.26 28.37
CA LEU A 489 10.68 -1.06 28.41
C LEU A 489 12.12 -0.99 28.89
N GLU A 490 12.90 0.01 28.42
CA GLU A 490 14.26 0.27 28.89
C GLU A 490 14.29 0.63 30.39
N LYS A 491 13.36 1.49 30.87
CA LYS A 491 13.21 1.80 32.33
C LYS A 491 12.85 0.57 33.14
N ALA A 492 12.09 -0.36 32.59
CA ALA A 492 11.72 -1.63 33.22
C ALA A 492 12.86 -2.67 33.19
N GLY A 493 14.05 -2.30 32.66
CA GLY A 493 15.20 -3.21 32.52
C GLY A 493 15.03 -4.28 31.46
N ILE A 494 14.06 -4.11 30.55
CA ILE A 494 13.84 -4.99 29.39
C ILE A 494 14.70 -4.44 28.25
N GLU A 495 15.72 -5.17 27.84
CA GLU A 495 16.58 -4.81 26.72
C GLU A 495 15.78 -4.80 25.41
N VAL A 496 15.53 -3.64 24.84
CA VAL A 496 14.88 -3.50 23.53
C VAL A 496 15.97 -3.57 22.49
N SER A 497 16.13 -4.74 21.88
CA SER A 497 17.09 -4.94 20.81
C SER A 497 16.62 -4.21 19.54
N ASN A 498 17.47 -3.33 19.00
CA ASN A 498 17.32 -2.78 17.65
C ASN A 498 17.94 -3.69 16.56
N ALA A 499 18.39 -4.87 16.95
CA ALA A 499 18.95 -5.88 16.07
C ALA A 499 17.95 -6.24 14.95
N LEU A 500 18.46 -6.47 13.75
CA LEU A 500 17.63 -6.88 12.62
C LEU A 500 16.93 -8.22 12.91
N CYS A 501 17.68 -9.15 13.46
CA CYS A 501 17.21 -10.48 13.87
C CYS A 501 18.29 -11.13 14.75
N GLU A 502 18.07 -12.37 15.15
CA GLU A 502 19.04 -13.11 15.96
C GLU A 502 20.41 -13.35 15.28
N HIS A 503 20.44 -13.29 13.94
CA HIS A 503 21.68 -13.42 13.17
C HIS A 503 22.48 -12.13 13.01
N PHE A 504 21.88 -10.97 13.28
CA PHE A 504 22.52 -9.66 13.11
C PHE A 504 22.20 -8.76 14.28
N GLU A 505 23.22 -8.28 14.98
CA GLU A 505 23.09 -7.25 16.04
C GLU A 505 22.78 -5.86 15.47
N LEU A 506 23.15 -5.64 14.21
CA LEU A 506 22.93 -4.38 13.52
C LEU A 506 21.46 -4.24 13.15
N SER A 507 20.93 -3.03 13.27
CA SER A 507 19.65 -2.67 12.67
C SER A 507 19.76 -2.69 11.13
N ARG A 508 18.61 -2.67 10.43
CA ARG A 508 18.60 -2.59 8.96
C ARG A 508 19.40 -1.41 8.42
N ALA A 509 19.29 -0.23 9.06
CA ALA A 509 20.01 0.97 8.63
C ALA A 509 21.51 0.82 8.85
N GLN A 510 21.93 0.35 10.02
CA GLN A 510 23.34 0.08 10.33
C GLN A 510 23.93 -0.99 9.41
N LEU A 511 23.16 -2.05 9.12
CA LEU A 511 23.62 -3.10 8.20
C LEU A 511 23.74 -2.56 6.77
N PHE A 512 22.82 -1.70 6.31
CA PHE A 512 22.93 -1.03 5.03
C PHE A 512 24.22 -0.20 4.90
N ASP A 513 24.50 0.63 5.90
CA ASP A 513 25.71 1.45 5.91
C ASP A 513 26.98 0.59 6.02
N ALA A 514 26.97 -0.44 6.85
CA ALA A 514 28.09 -1.36 7.00
C ALA A 514 28.39 -2.12 5.71
N VAL A 515 27.37 -2.60 5.00
CA VAL A 515 27.50 -3.29 3.71
C VAL A 515 28.05 -2.32 2.65
N ARG A 516 27.54 -1.09 2.60
CA ARG A 516 28.00 -0.06 1.68
C ARG A 516 29.46 0.32 1.90
N VAL A 517 29.86 0.57 3.16
CA VAL A 517 31.24 0.98 3.52
C VAL A 517 32.23 -0.16 3.33
N ALA A 518 31.80 -1.39 3.62
CA ALA A 518 32.65 -2.57 3.47
C ALA A 518 32.70 -3.13 2.04
N ASP A 519 31.95 -2.50 1.11
CA ASP A 519 31.86 -2.87 -0.31
C ASP A 519 31.52 -4.36 -0.52
N LEU A 520 30.51 -4.85 0.23
CA LEU A 520 30.11 -6.25 0.16
C LEU A 520 28.98 -6.43 -0.87
N HIS A 521 29.09 -7.46 -1.67
CA HIS A 521 28.20 -7.66 -2.83
C HIS A 521 27.39 -8.95 -2.76
N THR A 522 27.68 -9.85 -1.81
CA THR A 522 26.98 -11.13 -1.71
C THR A 522 26.41 -11.36 -0.31
N PHE A 523 25.37 -12.16 -0.23
CA PHE A 523 24.76 -12.55 1.04
C PHE A 523 25.76 -13.30 1.95
N SER A 524 26.57 -14.18 1.38
CA SER A 524 27.55 -14.98 2.11
C SER A 524 28.66 -14.12 2.72
N GLU A 525 29.15 -13.10 2.00
CA GLU A 525 30.12 -12.13 2.55
C GLU A 525 29.52 -11.33 3.71
N ILE A 526 28.28 -10.89 3.58
CA ILE A 526 27.60 -10.09 4.60
C ILE A 526 27.39 -10.90 5.88
N ILE A 527 26.89 -12.12 5.75
CA ILE A 527 26.66 -12.96 6.93
C ILE A 527 27.96 -13.47 7.56
N ALA A 528 29.01 -13.72 6.77
CA ALA A 528 30.31 -14.08 7.28
C ALA A 528 30.96 -12.95 8.08
N ARG A 529 30.73 -11.68 7.69
CA ARG A 529 31.38 -10.52 8.31
C ARG A 529 30.57 -9.95 9.49
N PHE A 530 29.26 -9.89 9.38
CA PHE A 530 28.38 -9.24 10.34
C PHE A 530 27.38 -10.18 11.00
N GLY A 531 27.29 -11.42 10.54
CA GLY A 531 26.40 -12.42 11.11
C GLY A 531 26.96 -13.04 12.39
N ARG A 532 26.06 -13.49 13.25
CA ARG A 532 26.40 -14.28 14.46
C ARG A 532 25.60 -15.57 14.52
N VAL A 533 26.09 -16.52 15.29
CA VAL A 533 25.32 -17.73 15.65
C VAL A 533 24.34 -17.33 16.77
N PRO A 534 23.03 -17.54 16.60
CA PRO A 534 22.07 -17.26 17.65
C PRO A 534 22.36 -18.04 18.95
N ALA A 535 22.16 -17.38 20.10
CA ALA A 535 22.34 -18.01 21.41
C ALA A 535 21.30 -19.14 21.61
N GLY A 536 21.75 -20.31 22.08
CA GLY A 536 20.88 -21.45 22.38
C GLY A 536 20.76 -22.50 21.27
N VAL A 537 21.47 -22.36 20.16
CA VAL A 537 21.63 -23.47 19.22
C VAL A 537 22.65 -24.47 19.81
N PRO A 538 22.24 -25.69 20.15
CA PRO A 538 23.19 -26.66 20.65
C PRO A 538 24.25 -26.96 19.60
N GLU A 539 25.51 -26.82 19.93
CA GLU A 539 26.58 -27.45 19.17
C GLU A 539 26.32 -28.96 19.26
N THR A 540 25.92 -29.56 18.18
CA THR A 540 25.84 -31.04 18.14
C THR A 540 27.25 -31.57 18.19
N PRO A 541 27.59 -32.46 19.15
CA PRO A 541 28.94 -32.93 19.32
C PRO A 541 29.51 -33.69 18.10
N ASP A 542 28.65 -34.08 17.15
CA ASP A 542 29.01 -34.92 16.00
C ASP A 542 28.74 -34.29 14.63
N GLY A 543 28.36 -33.01 14.55
CA GLY A 543 28.21 -32.33 13.24
C GLY A 543 27.11 -32.87 12.31
N VAL A 544 26.27 -33.79 12.81
CA VAL A 544 25.25 -34.47 12.00
C VAL A 544 23.87 -33.92 12.31
N ALA A 545 23.31 -33.13 11.37
CA ALA A 545 21.92 -32.74 11.37
C ALA A 545 20.99 -33.95 11.11
N PRO A 546 19.72 -33.92 11.54
CA PRO A 546 18.73 -34.94 11.16
C PRO A 546 18.74 -35.18 9.66
N ALA A 547 18.75 -36.46 9.26
CA ALA A 547 18.96 -37.00 7.93
C ALA A 547 18.79 -35.98 6.75
N GLY A 548 19.92 -35.46 6.26
CA GLY A 548 20.02 -34.73 4.99
C GLY A 548 20.09 -33.20 5.06
N LEU A 549 20.14 -32.58 6.26
CA LEU A 549 20.34 -31.15 6.41
C LEU A 549 21.64 -30.82 7.16
N PRO A 550 22.46 -29.85 6.70
CA PRO A 550 23.71 -29.48 7.37
C PRO A 550 23.47 -28.80 8.71
N ALA A 551 24.43 -28.95 9.63
CA ALA A 551 24.41 -28.39 10.99
C ALA A 551 24.31 -26.87 10.99
N ALA A 552 23.75 -26.29 12.05
CA ALA A 552 23.61 -24.85 12.23
C ALA A 552 24.99 -24.16 12.31
N GLY A 553 25.21 -23.16 11.47
CA GLY A 553 26.39 -22.30 11.48
C GLY A 553 26.04 -20.87 11.18
N PRO A 554 26.97 -19.90 11.33
CA PRO A 554 26.72 -18.49 11.09
C PRO A 554 26.24 -18.16 9.68
N GLY A 555 26.38 -19.05 8.72
CA GLY A 555 25.97 -18.85 7.33
C GLY A 555 24.51 -19.11 6.98
N ARG A 556 23.63 -19.40 7.93
CA ARG A 556 22.24 -19.79 7.65
C ARG A 556 21.32 -18.63 7.27
N GLY A 557 21.40 -17.54 8.01
CA GLY A 557 20.38 -16.49 7.95
C GLY A 557 18.96 -16.99 8.25
N CYS A 558 18.00 -16.09 8.35
CA CYS A 558 16.58 -16.39 8.57
C CYS A 558 15.70 -15.63 7.58
N ASP A 559 14.38 -15.88 7.61
CA ASP A 559 13.42 -15.25 6.71
C ASP A 559 13.23 -13.75 6.98
N ILE A 560 13.86 -13.20 8.03
CA ILE A 560 13.95 -11.76 8.28
C ILE A 560 15.19 -11.19 7.58
N CYS A 561 16.41 -11.71 7.86
CA CYS A 561 17.62 -11.12 7.31
C CYS A 561 17.83 -11.38 5.81
N LYS A 562 17.41 -12.54 5.29
CA LYS A 562 17.54 -12.85 3.87
C LYS A 562 16.87 -11.83 2.95
N PRO A 563 15.56 -11.53 3.07
CA PRO A 563 14.91 -10.54 2.22
C PRO A 563 15.43 -9.13 2.48
N VAL A 564 15.85 -8.81 3.71
CA VAL A 564 16.41 -7.49 4.02
C VAL A 564 17.77 -7.31 3.35
N ILE A 565 18.65 -8.28 3.42
CA ILE A 565 19.96 -8.22 2.75
C ILE A 565 19.79 -8.18 1.23
N ALA A 566 18.91 -9.00 0.66
CA ALA A 566 18.58 -8.91 -0.76
C ALA A 566 18.07 -7.52 -1.17
N SER A 567 17.24 -6.90 -0.34
CA SER A 567 16.79 -5.51 -0.54
C SER A 567 17.92 -4.50 -0.42
N ILE A 568 18.86 -4.68 0.53
CA ILE A 568 20.05 -3.83 0.69
C ILE A 568 20.92 -3.91 -0.57
N LEU A 569 21.28 -5.11 -1.01
CA LEU A 569 22.09 -5.33 -2.20
C LEU A 569 21.44 -4.76 -3.46
N ALA A 570 20.13 -4.94 -3.60
CA ALA A 570 19.37 -4.33 -4.70
C ALA A 570 19.37 -2.80 -4.64
N SER A 571 19.35 -2.19 -3.46
CA SER A 571 19.36 -0.74 -3.27
C SER A 571 20.74 -0.11 -3.51
N LEU A 572 21.82 -0.89 -3.35
CA LEU A 572 23.20 -0.44 -3.57
C LEU A 572 23.63 -0.49 -5.05
N GLY A 573 22.69 -0.67 -5.97
CA GLY A 573 22.95 -0.56 -7.41
C GLY A 573 23.61 -1.79 -8.03
N ASN A 574 23.43 -2.98 -7.42
CA ASN A 574 23.84 -4.23 -8.07
C ASN A 574 23.14 -4.35 -9.42
N GLY A 575 23.90 -4.21 -10.49
CA GLY A 575 23.39 -4.30 -11.88
C GLY A 575 22.88 -5.71 -12.21
N HIS A 576 22.43 -5.89 -13.45
CA HIS A 576 22.07 -7.22 -13.94
C HIS A 576 23.36 -8.06 -14.08
N ILE A 577 23.49 -9.05 -13.26
CA ILE A 577 24.68 -9.93 -13.24
C ILE A 577 24.28 -11.30 -13.72
N LEU A 578 24.97 -11.78 -14.75
CA LEU A 578 24.69 -13.08 -15.39
C LEU A 578 25.50 -14.23 -14.78
N SER A 579 26.33 -13.97 -13.75
CA SER A 579 27.23 -14.98 -13.16
C SER A 579 27.30 -14.86 -11.64
N GLY A 580 27.70 -15.95 -10.99
CA GLY A 580 27.96 -16.03 -9.57
C GLY A 580 26.69 -15.92 -8.71
N GLU A 581 26.91 -15.71 -7.42
CA GLU A 581 25.84 -15.60 -6.41
C GLU A 581 24.89 -14.43 -6.68
N GLN A 582 25.39 -13.35 -7.25
CA GLN A 582 24.59 -12.15 -7.52
C GLN A 582 23.52 -12.37 -8.59
N ALA A 583 23.73 -13.31 -9.51
CA ALA A 583 22.72 -13.69 -10.51
C ALA A 583 21.43 -14.20 -9.85
N ALA A 584 21.54 -14.90 -8.73
CA ALA A 584 20.42 -15.41 -7.95
C ALA A 584 19.78 -14.34 -7.05
N LEU A 585 20.47 -13.25 -6.75
CA LEU A 585 20.02 -12.20 -5.82
C LEU A 585 19.40 -10.97 -6.50
N GLN A 586 18.98 -11.07 -7.75
CA GLN A 586 18.29 -9.97 -8.45
C GLN A 586 16.91 -9.61 -7.89
N ASP A 587 16.29 -10.54 -7.17
CA ASP A 587 14.98 -10.41 -6.53
C ASP A 587 15.04 -11.13 -5.17
N THR A 588 14.18 -10.74 -4.22
CA THR A 588 14.10 -11.41 -2.91
C THR A 588 13.81 -12.91 -3.02
N ASN A 589 13.05 -13.31 -4.05
CA ASN A 589 12.75 -14.72 -4.31
C ASN A 589 13.94 -15.49 -4.89
N ASP A 590 14.89 -14.82 -5.53
CA ASP A 590 16.07 -15.47 -6.13
C ASP A 590 16.95 -16.13 -5.07
N HIS A 591 16.99 -15.55 -3.87
CA HIS A 591 17.77 -16.08 -2.76
C HIS A 591 17.38 -17.51 -2.37
N VAL A 592 16.10 -17.85 -2.44
CA VAL A 592 15.54 -19.16 -2.11
C VAL A 592 15.11 -19.95 -3.34
N MET A 593 15.31 -19.42 -4.53
CA MET A 593 14.93 -20.03 -5.82
C MET A 593 13.47 -20.49 -5.87
N ALA A 594 12.58 -19.74 -5.21
CA ALA A 594 11.15 -19.99 -5.11
C ALA A 594 10.39 -18.70 -4.84
N ASN A 595 9.12 -18.59 -5.28
CA ASN A 595 8.28 -17.44 -4.95
C ASN A 595 7.67 -17.64 -3.57
N MET A 596 7.87 -16.66 -2.69
CA MET A 596 7.20 -16.60 -1.39
C MET A 596 5.69 -16.31 -1.58
N GLN A 597 4.86 -17.05 -0.87
CA GLN A 597 3.41 -16.88 -0.84
C GLN A 597 3.00 -15.91 0.29
N LYS A 598 1.72 -15.50 0.32
CA LYS A 598 1.20 -14.60 1.35
C LYS A 598 1.32 -15.14 2.79
N ASP A 599 1.30 -16.45 2.94
CA ASP A 599 1.42 -17.16 4.22
C ASP A 599 2.86 -17.50 4.63
N GLY A 600 3.84 -17.00 3.87
CA GLY A 600 5.26 -17.28 4.12
C GLY A 600 5.76 -18.62 3.57
N THR A 601 4.89 -19.43 2.95
CA THR A 601 5.32 -20.64 2.21
C THR A 601 5.85 -20.29 0.83
N TYR A 602 6.34 -21.30 0.10
CA TYR A 602 7.00 -21.13 -1.18
C TYR A 602 6.38 -21.99 -2.27
N SER A 603 6.53 -21.53 -3.52
CA SER A 603 6.17 -22.31 -4.70
C SER A 603 7.33 -23.19 -5.16
N VAL A 604 7.01 -24.36 -5.67
CA VAL A 604 7.94 -25.23 -6.41
C VAL A 604 7.42 -25.38 -7.84
N VAL A 605 8.24 -25.03 -8.81
CA VAL A 605 7.85 -25.04 -10.22
C VAL A 605 8.89 -25.80 -11.02
N PRO A 606 8.68 -27.09 -11.30
CA PRO A 606 9.55 -27.86 -12.17
C PRO A 606 9.43 -27.35 -13.62
N ARG A 607 10.51 -27.46 -14.37
CA ARG A 607 10.51 -27.14 -15.81
C ARG A 607 9.74 -28.22 -16.58
N ILE A 608 8.86 -27.76 -17.44
CA ILE A 608 8.09 -28.59 -18.37
C ILE A 608 8.26 -27.94 -19.75
N PRO A 609 9.36 -28.29 -20.48
CA PRO A 609 9.72 -27.59 -21.70
C PRO A 609 8.63 -27.68 -22.75
N GLY A 610 8.28 -26.56 -23.36
CA GLY A 610 7.19 -26.47 -24.34
C GLY A 610 5.81 -26.86 -23.81
N GLY A 611 5.66 -27.14 -22.54
CA GLY A 611 4.42 -27.68 -21.94
C GLY A 611 4.24 -29.18 -22.16
N GLU A 612 5.25 -29.89 -22.70
CA GLU A 612 5.22 -31.34 -22.90
C GLU A 612 5.71 -32.07 -21.66
N ILE A 613 4.92 -33.03 -21.19
CA ILE A 613 5.25 -33.86 -20.00
C ILE A 613 4.85 -35.31 -20.23
N THR A 614 5.72 -36.24 -19.80
CA THR A 614 5.41 -37.66 -19.87
C THR A 614 4.43 -38.10 -18.76
N PRO A 615 3.71 -39.22 -18.95
CA PRO A 615 2.88 -39.80 -17.90
C PRO A 615 3.66 -40.06 -16.60
N GLU A 616 4.89 -40.53 -16.69
CA GLU A 616 5.78 -40.78 -15.55
C GLU A 616 6.12 -39.47 -14.81
N GLY A 617 6.40 -38.41 -15.56
CA GLY A 617 6.64 -37.09 -14.99
C GLY A 617 5.41 -36.54 -14.22
N LEU A 618 4.21 -36.74 -14.75
CA LEU A 618 2.96 -36.40 -14.06
C LEU A 618 2.80 -37.19 -12.74
N LEU A 619 3.12 -38.48 -12.74
CA LEU A 619 3.06 -39.32 -11.53
C LEU A 619 4.05 -38.83 -10.47
N VAL A 620 5.27 -38.43 -10.86
CA VAL A 620 6.28 -37.91 -9.94
C VAL A 620 5.80 -36.59 -9.31
N ILE A 621 5.32 -35.63 -10.10
CA ILE A 621 4.80 -34.35 -9.60
C ILE A 621 3.61 -34.60 -8.65
N GLY A 622 2.68 -35.46 -9.04
CA GLY A 622 1.52 -35.82 -8.24
C GLY A 622 1.90 -36.46 -6.90
N GLN A 623 2.90 -37.36 -6.92
CA GLN A 623 3.37 -38.01 -5.70
C GLN A 623 4.11 -37.03 -4.78
N VAL A 624 4.96 -36.15 -5.33
CA VAL A 624 5.64 -35.10 -4.57
C VAL A 624 4.62 -34.18 -3.91
N ALA A 625 3.64 -33.71 -4.68
CA ALA A 625 2.59 -32.85 -4.16
C ALA A 625 1.81 -33.52 -3.02
N LYS A 626 1.48 -34.79 -3.15
CA LYS A 626 0.79 -35.57 -2.13
C LYS A 626 1.63 -35.75 -0.86
N ASP A 627 2.89 -36.14 -0.99
CA ASP A 627 3.76 -36.45 0.13
C ASP A 627 4.13 -35.23 0.97
N PHE A 628 4.23 -34.05 0.32
CA PHE A 628 4.54 -32.79 0.99
C PHE A 628 3.31 -31.91 1.27
N GLY A 629 2.11 -32.37 0.93
CA GLY A 629 0.85 -31.66 1.19
C GLY A 629 0.71 -30.36 0.39
N LEU A 630 1.18 -30.36 -0.87
CA LEU A 630 1.21 -29.15 -1.70
C LEU A 630 -0.07 -29.00 -2.53
N TYR A 631 -0.50 -27.74 -2.69
CA TYR A 631 -1.53 -27.38 -3.66
C TYR A 631 -0.94 -27.37 -5.06
N THR A 632 -1.63 -27.95 -6.04
CA THR A 632 -1.17 -28.01 -7.43
C THR A 632 -2.07 -27.23 -8.36
N LYS A 633 -1.47 -26.52 -9.33
CA LYS A 633 -2.18 -25.77 -10.36
C LYS A 633 -1.47 -25.78 -11.69
N ILE A 634 -2.21 -26.08 -12.76
CA ILE A 634 -1.74 -25.80 -14.13
C ILE A 634 -1.93 -24.32 -14.39
N THR A 635 -0.86 -23.62 -14.70
CA THR A 635 -0.85 -22.17 -14.90
C THR A 635 -0.86 -21.81 -16.38
N GLY A 636 -1.13 -20.53 -16.69
CA GLY A 636 -1.20 -20.05 -18.08
C GLY A 636 0.10 -20.15 -18.88
N GLY A 637 1.22 -20.44 -18.22
CA GLY A 637 2.51 -20.72 -18.86
C GLY A 637 2.73 -22.19 -19.20
N GLN A 638 1.69 -23.02 -19.18
CA GLN A 638 1.77 -24.49 -19.40
C GLN A 638 2.70 -25.19 -18.40
N ARG A 639 2.72 -24.72 -17.15
CA ARG A 639 3.49 -25.31 -16.04
C ARG A 639 2.55 -25.88 -15.01
N ILE A 640 3.05 -26.82 -14.24
CA ILE A 640 2.41 -27.30 -13.02
C ILE A 640 3.14 -26.67 -11.83
N ASP A 641 2.52 -25.68 -11.23
CA ASP A 641 3.06 -24.99 -10.06
C ASP A 641 2.52 -25.67 -8.79
N MET A 642 3.40 -25.97 -7.85
CA MET A 642 3.08 -26.51 -6.52
C MET A 642 3.28 -25.43 -5.47
N PHE A 643 2.33 -25.25 -4.56
CA PHE A 643 2.31 -24.20 -3.55
C PHE A 643 2.20 -24.76 -2.14
N GLY A 644 2.73 -24.03 -1.15
CA GLY A 644 2.63 -24.41 0.26
C GLY A 644 3.88 -25.09 0.81
N ALA A 645 5.00 -25.12 0.06
CA ALA A 645 6.25 -25.68 0.57
C ALA A 645 6.88 -24.77 1.63
N ARG A 646 7.29 -25.33 2.76
CA ARG A 646 8.12 -24.60 3.72
C ARG A 646 9.56 -24.56 3.23
N ILE A 647 10.33 -23.57 3.71
CA ILE A 647 11.70 -23.35 3.25
C ILE A 647 12.59 -24.61 3.41
N GLU A 648 12.48 -25.29 4.53
CA GLU A 648 13.25 -26.50 4.81
C GLU A 648 12.81 -27.72 3.98
N GLN A 649 11.61 -27.67 3.39
CA GLN A 649 11.12 -28.72 2.49
C GLN A 649 11.65 -28.54 1.06
N LEU A 650 12.04 -27.33 0.66
CA LEU A 650 12.47 -27.05 -0.71
C LEU A 650 13.58 -27.99 -1.19
N PRO A 651 14.72 -28.17 -0.48
CA PRO A 651 15.76 -29.10 -0.94
C PRO A 651 15.29 -30.54 -1.02
N LEU A 652 14.40 -30.98 -0.13
CA LEU A 652 13.87 -32.34 -0.13
C LEU A 652 12.97 -32.60 -1.35
N ILE A 653 12.15 -31.60 -1.70
CA ILE A 653 11.28 -31.63 -2.87
C ILE A 653 12.13 -31.64 -4.15
N TRP A 654 13.10 -30.71 -4.23
CA TRP A 654 14.00 -30.59 -5.38
C TRP A 654 14.80 -31.89 -5.63
N ARG A 655 15.32 -32.54 -4.57
CA ARG A 655 16.03 -33.80 -4.69
C ARG A 655 15.18 -34.85 -5.40
N ARG A 656 13.92 -35.01 -4.98
CA ARG A 656 13.01 -35.96 -5.60
C ARG A 656 12.69 -35.62 -7.05
N LEU A 657 12.57 -34.35 -7.38
CA LEU A 657 12.30 -33.90 -8.74
C LEU A 657 13.53 -34.07 -9.64
N VAL A 658 14.72 -33.69 -9.16
CA VAL A 658 16.00 -33.82 -9.89
C VAL A 658 16.37 -35.28 -10.15
N GLU A 659 16.13 -36.18 -9.18
CA GLU A 659 16.34 -37.63 -9.35
C GLU A 659 15.49 -38.22 -10.48
N HIS A 660 14.39 -37.60 -10.84
CA HIS A 660 13.51 -38.02 -11.93
C HIS A 660 13.63 -37.15 -13.19
N GLY A 661 14.73 -36.40 -13.31
CA GLY A 661 15.07 -35.64 -14.50
C GLY A 661 14.41 -34.24 -14.61
N PHE A 662 13.71 -33.75 -13.59
CA PHE A 662 13.26 -32.39 -13.56
C PHE A 662 14.37 -31.43 -13.14
N GLU A 663 14.27 -30.19 -13.60
CA GLU A 663 15.13 -29.09 -13.22
C GLU A 663 14.30 -27.87 -12.84
N SER A 664 14.94 -26.83 -12.32
CA SER A 664 14.28 -25.56 -11.97
C SER A 664 13.55 -24.95 -13.16
N GLY A 665 12.27 -24.68 -13.01
CA GLY A 665 11.49 -23.88 -13.97
C GLY A 665 11.76 -22.39 -13.87
N GLN A 666 12.65 -21.96 -12.95
CA GLN A 666 13.07 -20.57 -12.73
C GLN A 666 11.91 -19.58 -12.71
N ALA A 667 10.80 -19.98 -12.06
CA ALA A 667 9.58 -19.21 -11.97
C ALA A 667 9.66 -18.01 -11.00
N TYR A 668 10.81 -17.76 -10.44
CA TYR A 668 11.21 -16.66 -9.56
C TYR A 668 12.18 -15.74 -10.32
N GLY A 669 12.46 -14.58 -9.76
CA GLY A 669 13.43 -13.63 -10.32
C GLY A 669 13.11 -13.12 -11.73
N LYS A 670 14.09 -12.50 -12.32
CA LYS A 670 14.04 -11.90 -13.65
C LYS A 670 14.78 -12.82 -14.66
N SER A 671 14.06 -13.79 -15.19
CA SER A 671 14.63 -14.82 -16.08
C SER A 671 13.64 -15.23 -17.16
N LEU A 672 14.08 -16.09 -18.07
CA LEU A 672 13.19 -16.83 -18.95
C LEU A 672 12.24 -17.69 -18.08
N ARG A 673 10.93 -17.56 -18.31
CA ARG A 673 9.91 -18.29 -17.55
C ARG A 673 9.51 -19.60 -18.22
N THR A 674 9.04 -19.53 -19.45
CA THR A 674 8.57 -20.67 -20.22
C THR A 674 8.52 -20.30 -21.69
N VAL A 675 8.57 -21.30 -22.56
CA VAL A 675 8.21 -21.18 -23.98
C VAL A 675 6.90 -21.93 -24.19
N LYS A 676 5.80 -21.20 -24.32
CA LYS A 676 4.49 -21.81 -24.55
C LYS A 676 4.37 -22.36 -25.96
N SER A 677 3.86 -23.59 -26.12
CA SER A 677 3.60 -24.17 -27.42
C SER A 677 2.11 -24.41 -27.69
N CYS A 678 1.74 -24.61 -28.93
CA CYS A 678 0.51 -25.31 -29.30
C CYS A 678 0.85 -26.78 -29.59
N VAL A 679 -0.14 -27.60 -29.93
CA VAL A 679 0.05 -29.07 -30.11
C VAL A 679 0.82 -29.44 -31.40
N GLY A 680 1.26 -28.47 -32.19
CA GLY A 680 2.14 -28.67 -33.34
C GLY A 680 1.51 -29.38 -34.54
N SER A 681 2.32 -29.57 -35.58
CA SER A 681 1.91 -30.25 -36.80
C SER A 681 1.59 -31.74 -36.63
N THR A 682 2.19 -32.40 -35.65
CA THR A 682 1.99 -33.82 -35.39
C THR A 682 0.53 -34.11 -34.98
N TRP A 683 -0.10 -33.27 -34.17
CA TRP A 683 -1.46 -33.52 -33.67
C TRP A 683 -2.53 -32.61 -34.22
N CYS A 684 -2.15 -31.45 -34.78
CA CYS A 684 -3.08 -30.46 -35.26
C CYS A 684 -3.14 -30.48 -36.80
N ARG A 685 -4.32 -30.73 -37.38
CA ARG A 685 -4.52 -30.70 -38.84
C ARG A 685 -4.22 -29.36 -39.50
N PHE A 686 -4.08 -28.30 -38.75
CA PHE A 686 -3.76 -26.97 -39.26
C PHE A 686 -2.30 -26.54 -38.98
N GLY A 687 -1.56 -27.37 -38.24
CA GLY A 687 -0.16 -27.12 -37.96
C GLY A 687 0.68 -27.24 -39.21
N VAL A 688 1.52 -26.25 -39.51
CA VAL A 688 2.41 -26.27 -40.66
C VAL A 688 3.85 -26.59 -40.30
N GLN A 689 4.23 -26.35 -39.06
CA GLN A 689 5.53 -26.65 -38.49
C GLN A 689 5.40 -27.31 -37.11
N ASP A 690 6.48 -27.96 -36.66
CA ASP A 690 6.58 -28.57 -35.32
C ASP A 690 6.84 -27.50 -34.24
N SER A 691 5.76 -26.93 -33.75
CA SER A 691 5.84 -25.91 -32.66
C SER A 691 6.20 -26.49 -31.29
N VAL A 692 6.00 -27.79 -31.07
CA VAL A 692 6.36 -28.43 -29.79
C VAL A 692 7.87 -28.63 -29.71
N GLY A 693 8.45 -29.28 -30.73
CA GLY A 693 9.90 -29.47 -30.81
C GLY A 693 10.66 -28.16 -30.76
N MET A 694 10.21 -27.15 -31.50
CA MET A 694 10.82 -25.83 -31.49
C MET A 694 10.68 -25.12 -30.12
N ALA A 695 9.54 -25.21 -29.46
CA ALA A 695 9.37 -24.63 -28.13
C ALA A 695 10.25 -25.29 -27.09
N VAL A 696 10.40 -26.61 -27.16
CA VAL A 696 11.31 -27.38 -26.28
C VAL A 696 12.76 -26.95 -26.50
N GLU A 697 13.19 -26.84 -27.76
CA GLU A 697 14.54 -26.39 -28.13
C GLU A 697 14.84 -24.98 -27.61
N LEU A 698 13.94 -24.02 -27.83
CA LEU A 698 14.09 -22.64 -27.35
C LEU A 698 14.07 -22.56 -25.82
N GLU A 699 13.23 -23.34 -25.15
CA GLU A 699 13.19 -23.31 -23.68
C GLU A 699 14.45 -23.88 -23.06
N LEU A 700 14.97 -25.00 -23.59
CA LEU A 700 16.22 -25.60 -23.14
C LEU A 700 17.44 -24.75 -23.50
N ARG A 701 17.40 -24.01 -24.60
CA ARG A 701 18.48 -23.09 -25.00
C ARG A 701 18.59 -21.90 -24.05
N TYR A 702 17.45 -21.29 -23.65
CA TYR A 702 17.44 -20.05 -22.87
C TYR A 702 17.16 -20.28 -21.37
N ARG A 703 17.16 -21.53 -20.90
CA ARG A 703 17.02 -21.84 -19.48
C ARG A 703 18.13 -21.19 -18.67
N GLY A 704 17.81 -20.63 -17.50
CA GLY A 704 18.76 -19.89 -16.68
C GLY A 704 19.09 -18.48 -17.14
N LEU A 705 18.62 -18.03 -18.30
CA LEU A 705 18.93 -16.71 -18.84
C LEU A 705 18.31 -15.61 -17.98
N ARG A 706 19.17 -14.87 -17.28
CA ARG A 706 18.80 -13.71 -16.47
C ARG A 706 18.65 -12.48 -17.35
N SER A 707 17.72 -11.60 -17.00
CA SER A 707 17.33 -10.47 -17.86
C SER A 707 16.80 -9.30 -17.05
N PRO A 708 16.74 -8.07 -17.62
CA PRO A 708 16.19 -6.90 -16.96
C PRO A 708 14.78 -7.09 -16.38
N HIS A 709 13.94 -7.86 -17.06
CA HIS A 709 12.62 -8.26 -16.62
C HIS A 709 12.33 -9.70 -17.06
N LYS A 710 11.38 -10.38 -16.40
CA LYS A 710 10.98 -11.75 -16.79
C LYS A 710 10.60 -11.81 -18.28
N ILE A 711 11.11 -12.82 -18.98
CA ILE A 711 10.86 -13.07 -20.39
C ILE A 711 9.90 -14.25 -20.55
N LYS A 712 8.98 -14.15 -21.50
CA LYS A 712 8.08 -15.21 -21.91
C LYS A 712 8.10 -15.34 -23.43
N LEU A 713 8.20 -16.57 -23.90
CA LEU A 713 8.11 -16.87 -25.32
C LEU A 713 6.83 -17.66 -25.63
N GLY A 714 6.49 -17.71 -26.90
CA GLY A 714 5.41 -18.57 -27.40
C GLY A 714 5.63 -18.96 -28.82
N VAL A 715 5.42 -20.25 -29.13
CA VAL A 715 5.59 -20.83 -30.47
C VAL A 715 4.27 -21.39 -30.95
N SER A 716 3.72 -20.83 -31.99
CA SER A 716 2.49 -21.28 -32.67
C SER A 716 2.79 -21.97 -33.96
N GLY A 717 2.31 -23.19 -34.13
CA GLY A 717 2.52 -24.01 -35.33
C GLY A 717 1.75 -23.57 -36.57
N CYS A 718 1.02 -22.47 -36.51
CA CYS A 718 0.34 -21.85 -37.68
C CYS A 718 -0.21 -20.46 -37.31
N ALA A 719 -0.74 -19.74 -38.29
CA ALA A 719 -1.33 -18.40 -38.14
C ALA A 719 -2.56 -18.29 -37.20
N ARG A 720 -3.10 -19.41 -36.69
CA ARG A 720 -4.19 -19.41 -35.67
C ARG A 720 -3.72 -18.99 -34.27
N GLU A 721 -2.44 -18.99 -34.06
CA GLU A 721 -1.79 -18.40 -32.88
C GLU A 721 -2.28 -18.97 -31.52
N CYS A 722 -2.49 -20.28 -31.45
CA CYS A 722 -3.02 -20.95 -30.24
C CYS A 722 -2.08 -20.86 -29.03
N ALA A 723 -0.78 -20.61 -29.25
CA ALA A 723 0.18 -20.37 -28.16
C ALA A 723 0.21 -18.89 -27.69
N GLU A 724 -0.63 -18.02 -28.24
CA GLU A 724 -0.68 -16.58 -27.92
C GLU A 724 0.68 -15.89 -28.12
N ALA A 725 1.37 -16.21 -29.21
CA ALA A 725 2.73 -15.79 -29.50
C ALA A 725 2.86 -14.25 -29.49
N ARG A 726 1.92 -13.50 -30.11
CA ARG A 726 1.96 -12.04 -30.14
C ARG A 726 1.65 -11.36 -28.81
N GLY A 727 1.24 -12.11 -27.81
CA GLY A 727 1.11 -11.62 -26.44
C GLY A 727 2.36 -11.86 -25.57
N LYS A 728 3.47 -12.30 -26.14
CA LYS A 728 4.72 -12.65 -25.45
C LYS A 728 5.86 -11.67 -25.79
N ASP A 729 6.89 -11.67 -24.94
CA ASP A 729 8.10 -10.86 -25.16
C ASP A 729 8.76 -11.20 -26.49
N VAL A 730 8.79 -12.50 -26.83
CA VAL A 730 9.14 -13.03 -28.14
C VAL A 730 8.08 -14.04 -28.57
N GLY A 731 7.52 -13.85 -29.74
CA GLY A 731 6.54 -14.74 -30.37
C GLY A 731 7.05 -15.33 -31.68
N VAL A 732 6.85 -16.63 -31.86
CA VAL A 732 7.21 -17.33 -33.06
C VAL A 732 5.95 -17.95 -33.66
N ILE A 733 5.69 -17.67 -34.94
CA ILE A 733 4.52 -18.18 -35.67
C ILE A 733 4.99 -18.85 -36.95
N ALA A 734 4.61 -20.11 -37.08
CA ALA A 734 4.96 -20.91 -38.27
C ALA A 734 4.23 -20.44 -39.54
N THR A 735 4.95 -20.45 -40.64
CA THR A 735 4.46 -20.30 -42.00
C THR A 735 4.77 -21.56 -42.81
N ASP A 736 4.28 -21.63 -44.03
CA ASP A 736 4.62 -22.72 -44.96
C ASP A 736 6.07 -22.65 -45.46
N LYS A 737 6.76 -21.53 -45.23
CA LYS A 737 8.16 -21.32 -45.64
C LYS A 737 9.16 -21.34 -44.48
N GLY A 738 8.69 -21.31 -43.23
CA GLY A 738 9.56 -21.22 -42.04
C GLY A 738 8.84 -20.57 -40.86
N TRP A 739 9.49 -19.58 -40.24
CA TRP A 739 9.02 -18.95 -39.00
C TRP A 739 9.01 -17.43 -39.11
N ASN A 740 7.94 -16.83 -38.61
CA ASN A 740 7.88 -15.40 -38.34
C ASN A 740 8.20 -15.10 -36.88
N VAL A 741 9.10 -14.17 -36.61
CA VAL A 741 9.50 -13.73 -35.28
C VAL A 741 8.87 -12.39 -34.94
N TYR A 742 8.18 -12.31 -33.80
CA TYR A 742 7.52 -11.12 -33.28
C TYR A 742 8.15 -10.77 -31.94
N VAL A 743 8.33 -9.47 -31.65
CA VAL A 743 8.97 -9.00 -30.41
C VAL A 743 8.22 -7.85 -29.75
N GLY A 744 8.45 -7.67 -28.44
CA GLY A 744 7.88 -6.56 -27.66
C GLY A 744 6.43 -6.73 -27.28
N GLY A 745 5.89 -7.95 -27.24
CA GLY A 745 4.53 -8.21 -26.75
C GLY A 745 4.44 -8.23 -25.22
N ASN A 746 3.26 -7.94 -24.70
CA ASN A 746 2.95 -8.01 -23.29
C ASN A 746 1.49 -8.40 -23.07
N GLY A 747 1.23 -9.58 -22.54
CA GLY A 747 -0.09 -10.03 -22.09
C GLY A 747 -0.42 -9.68 -20.64
N GLY A 748 0.26 -8.69 -20.05
CA GLY A 748 0.08 -8.28 -18.64
C GLY A 748 -0.95 -7.16 -18.47
N PHE A 749 -0.80 -6.38 -17.41
CA PHE A 749 -1.72 -5.29 -17.03
C PHE A 749 -1.93 -4.25 -18.14
N THR A 750 -0.87 -3.93 -18.89
CA THR A 750 -0.96 -3.09 -20.10
C THR A 750 -0.69 -3.98 -21.30
N PRO A 751 -1.72 -4.57 -21.91
CA PRO A 751 -1.53 -5.47 -23.06
C PRO A 751 -0.92 -4.75 -24.25
N LYS A 752 0.01 -5.42 -24.94
CA LYS A 752 0.64 -4.92 -26.15
C LYS A 752 0.91 -6.08 -27.10
N HIS A 753 0.55 -5.95 -28.35
CA HIS A 753 0.89 -6.95 -29.36
C HIS A 753 2.36 -6.85 -29.76
N ALA A 754 3.03 -7.98 -29.81
CA ALA A 754 4.35 -8.09 -30.41
C ALA A 754 4.33 -7.68 -31.88
N ARG A 755 5.38 -7.02 -32.33
CA ARG A 755 5.56 -6.54 -33.71
C ARG A 755 6.48 -7.48 -34.49
N LEU A 756 6.21 -7.65 -35.78
CA LEU A 756 7.00 -8.49 -36.66
C LEU A 756 8.44 -7.97 -36.73
N LEU A 757 9.40 -8.79 -36.35
CA LEU A 757 10.83 -8.51 -36.45
C LEU A 757 11.42 -9.04 -37.76
N ALA A 758 11.14 -10.30 -38.07
CA ALA A 758 11.57 -10.97 -39.27
C ALA A 758 10.57 -12.04 -39.69
N GLU A 759 10.54 -12.39 -40.98
CA GLU A 759 9.59 -13.31 -41.57
C GLU A 759 10.27 -14.43 -42.41
N ASP A 760 9.57 -15.56 -42.50
CA ASP A 760 9.93 -16.73 -43.31
C ASP A 760 11.35 -17.27 -43.05
N LEU A 761 11.81 -17.25 -41.83
CA LEU A 761 13.14 -17.71 -41.40
C LEU A 761 13.19 -19.24 -41.30
N ASP A 762 14.32 -19.85 -41.69
CA ASP A 762 14.65 -21.20 -41.30
C ASP A 762 14.98 -21.30 -39.80
N ASP A 763 14.99 -22.54 -39.27
CA ASP A 763 15.19 -22.80 -37.83
C ASP A 763 16.47 -22.14 -37.27
N ALA A 764 17.61 -22.32 -37.96
CA ALA A 764 18.89 -21.81 -37.49
C ALA A 764 18.95 -20.27 -37.49
N THR A 765 18.40 -19.66 -38.56
CA THR A 765 18.35 -18.20 -38.69
C THR A 765 17.37 -17.61 -37.65
N MET A 766 16.24 -18.26 -37.42
CA MET A 766 15.25 -17.86 -36.45
C MET A 766 15.85 -17.88 -35.02
N ILE A 767 16.51 -18.99 -34.61
CA ILE A 767 17.17 -19.12 -33.30
C ILE A 767 18.22 -18.01 -33.16
N ARG A 768 19.09 -17.81 -34.14
CA ARG A 768 20.11 -16.75 -34.11
C ARG A 768 19.51 -15.36 -33.99
N THR A 769 18.41 -15.09 -34.67
CA THR A 769 17.68 -13.82 -34.56
C THR A 769 17.17 -13.59 -33.13
N ILE A 770 16.63 -14.62 -32.50
CA ILE A 770 16.16 -14.54 -31.10
C ILE A 770 17.35 -14.41 -30.14
N ASP A 771 18.46 -15.14 -30.36
CA ASP A 771 19.70 -15.01 -29.59
C ASP A 771 20.17 -13.56 -29.51
N ARG A 772 20.31 -12.93 -30.69
CA ARG A 772 20.77 -11.54 -30.81
C ARG A 772 19.79 -10.56 -30.18
N PHE A 773 18.48 -10.75 -30.41
CA PHE A 773 17.44 -9.92 -29.81
C PHE A 773 17.50 -9.96 -28.27
N LEU A 774 17.59 -11.17 -27.69
CA LEU A 774 17.63 -11.33 -26.24
C LEU A 774 18.90 -10.74 -25.65
N MET A 775 20.07 -10.98 -26.23
CA MET A 775 21.33 -10.44 -25.75
C MET A 775 21.43 -8.92 -25.94
N TYR A 776 20.90 -8.37 -27.01
CA TYR A 776 20.85 -6.92 -27.22
C TYR A 776 19.94 -6.26 -26.19
N TYR A 777 18.74 -6.82 -25.95
CA TYR A 777 17.86 -6.38 -24.87
C TYR A 777 18.52 -6.44 -23.49
N ILE A 778 19.17 -7.56 -23.15
CA ILE A 778 19.80 -7.73 -21.84
C ILE A 778 20.89 -6.69 -21.59
N ARG A 779 21.64 -6.31 -22.61
CA ARG A 779 22.79 -5.40 -22.52
C ARG A 779 22.43 -3.92 -22.63
N THR A 780 21.27 -3.57 -23.17
CA THR A 780 20.89 -2.20 -23.46
C THR A 780 19.66 -1.71 -22.70
N ALA A 781 18.81 -2.61 -22.19
CA ALA A 781 17.64 -2.21 -21.45
C ALA A 781 17.96 -1.81 -20.01
N ASP A 782 17.21 -0.85 -19.49
CA ASP A 782 17.27 -0.45 -18.08
C ASP A 782 16.78 -1.55 -17.15
N ARG A 783 17.22 -1.48 -15.89
CA ARG A 783 16.76 -2.39 -14.85
C ARG A 783 15.23 -2.37 -14.73
N LEU A 784 14.61 -3.55 -14.71
CA LEU A 784 13.16 -3.77 -14.65
C LEU A 784 12.39 -3.30 -15.90
N GLN A 785 13.05 -2.81 -16.94
CA GLN A 785 12.42 -2.44 -18.19
C GLN A 785 11.95 -3.67 -18.94
N ARG A 786 10.68 -3.68 -19.36
CA ARG A 786 10.13 -4.76 -20.18
C ARG A 786 10.52 -4.62 -21.65
N THR A 787 10.61 -5.74 -22.36
CA THR A 787 10.82 -5.76 -23.82
C THR A 787 9.82 -4.87 -24.58
N SER A 788 8.55 -4.86 -24.15
CA SER A 788 7.50 -4.03 -24.79
C SER A 788 7.69 -2.53 -24.64
N VAL A 789 8.42 -2.08 -23.60
CA VAL A 789 8.80 -0.68 -23.39
C VAL A 789 10.12 -0.40 -24.09
N TRP A 790 11.11 -1.26 -23.87
CA TRP A 790 12.43 -1.12 -24.47
C TRP A 790 12.40 -1.05 -26.01
N VAL A 791 11.59 -1.88 -26.70
CA VAL A 791 11.44 -1.84 -28.16
C VAL A 791 10.92 -0.50 -28.68
N ASP A 792 10.20 0.27 -27.86
CA ASP A 792 9.72 1.61 -28.25
C ASP A 792 10.73 2.73 -27.93
N GLU A 793 11.55 2.53 -26.89
CA GLU A 793 12.46 3.55 -26.35
C GLU A 793 13.88 3.43 -26.88
N VAL A 794 14.28 2.25 -27.37
CA VAL A 794 15.60 2.08 -27.99
C VAL A 794 15.73 2.92 -29.26
N GLU A 795 16.92 3.45 -29.51
CA GLU A 795 17.20 4.31 -30.67
C GLU A 795 16.80 3.64 -32.00
N GLY A 796 15.98 4.34 -32.79
CA GLY A 796 15.40 3.83 -34.02
C GLY A 796 14.24 2.84 -33.82
N GLY A 797 13.84 2.54 -32.57
CA GLY A 797 12.74 1.63 -32.27
C GLY A 797 12.93 0.24 -32.88
N LEU A 798 11.86 -0.38 -33.38
CA LEU A 798 11.94 -1.70 -34.00
C LEU A 798 12.84 -1.76 -35.25
N ASP A 799 12.87 -0.69 -36.05
CA ASP A 799 13.71 -0.64 -37.25
C ASP A 799 15.19 -0.52 -36.89
N GLY A 800 15.50 0.23 -35.80
CA GLY A 800 16.85 0.25 -35.23
C GLY A 800 17.28 -1.13 -34.74
N ILE A 801 16.40 -1.87 -34.08
CA ILE A 801 16.67 -3.25 -33.66
C ILE A 801 16.92 -4.15 -34.86
N ARG A 802 16.13 -4.04 -35.92
CA ARG A 802 16.34 -4.79 -37.16
C ARG A 802 17.73 -4.53 -37.76
N ALA A 803 18.09 -3.26 -37.91
CA ALA A 803 19.39 -2.86 -38.43
C ALA A 803 20.54 -3.47 -37.61
N VAL A 804 20.44 -3.47 -36.26
CA VAL A 804 21.48 -4.03 -35.38
C VAL A 804 21.56 -5.54 -35.47
N ILE A 805 20.45 -6.28 -35.35
CA ILE A 805 20.50 -7.74 -35.20
C ILE A 805 20.45 -8.52 -36.51
N LEU A 806 19.84 -7.97 -37.58
CA LEU A 806 19.74 -8.63 -38.87
C LEU A 806 20.81 -8.13 -39.85
N GLU A 807 21.13 -6.84 -39.83
CA GLU A 807 22.04 -6.18 -40.76
C GLU A 807 23.41 -5.86 -40.18
N ASP A 808 23.58 -6.09 -38.87
CA ASP A 808 24.82 -5.82 -38.10
C ASP A 808 25.33 -4.38 -38.23
N SER A 809 24.40 -3.42 -38.21
CA SER A 809 24.72 -1.99 -38.44
C SER A 809 25.72 -1.40 -37.42
N LEU A 810 25.86 -1.99 -36.22
CA LEU A 810 26.82 -1.60 -35.19
C LEU A 810 28.09 -2.46 -35.19
N GLY A 811 28.19 -3.51 -35.98
CA GLY A 811 29.31 -4.44 -35.99
C GLY A 811 29.43 -5.28 -34.72
N ILE A 812 28.34 -5.56 -34.01
CA ILE A 812 28.31 -6.29 -32.72
C ILE A 812 27.61 -7.66 -32.80
N ALA A 813 27.19 -8.11 -33.98
CA ALA A 813 26.45 -9.35 -34.10
C ALA A 813 27.25 -10.57 -33.59
N ALA A 814 28.52 -10.61 -33.86
CA ALA A 814 29.42 -11.69 -33.38
C ALA A 814 29.56 -11.67 -31.83
N ASP A 815 29.56 -10.50 -31.20
CA ASP A 815 29.62 -10.37 -29.73
C ASP A 815 28.32 -10.83 -29.07
N LEU A 816 27.16 -10.58 -29.72
CA LEU A 816 25.86 -11.04 -29.24
C LEU A 816 25.76 -12.58 -29.38
N ASP A 817 26.20 -13.13 -30.54
CA ASP A 817 26.23 -14.57 -30.76
C ASP A 817 27.17 -15.29 -29.74
N ALA A 818 28.37 -14.75 -29.53
CA ALA A 818 29.33 -15.29 -28.55
C ALA A 818 28.79 -15.22 -27.11
N ALA A 819 28.10 -14.13 -26.75
CA ALA A 819 27.50 -13.97 -25.42
C ALA A 819 26.40 -15.02 -25.15
N MET A 820 25.56 -15.30 -26.14
CA MET A 820 24.54 -16.35 -26.01
C MET A 820 25.17 -17.73 -25.97
N ALA A 821 26.17 -18.02 -26.82
CA ALA A 821 26.90 -19.28 -26.78
C ALA A 821 27.52 -19.54 -25.41
N GLY A 822 28.21 -18.53 -24.84
CA GLY A 822 28.77 -18.61 -23.51
C GLY A 822 27.73 -18.89 -22.41
N HIS A 823 26.51 -18.31 -22.52
CA HIS A 823 25.41 -18.61 -21.61
C HIS A 823 24.94 -20.07 -21.73
N VAL A 824 24.78 -20.57 -22.97
CA VAL A 824 24.33 -21.94 -23.22
C VAL A 824 25.34 -22.95 -22.71
N ASP A 825 26.63 -22.71 -22.96
CA ASP A 825 27.71 -23.62 -22.54
C ASP A 825 27.92 -23.61 -21.00
N ALA A 826 27.64 -22.50 -20.31
CA ALA A 826 27.84 -22.38 -18.88
C ALA A 826 26.56 -22.74 -18.06
N TYR A 827 25.51 -23.23 -18.70
CA TYR A 827 24.29 -23.55 -17.97
C TYR A 827 24.46 -24.70 -16.98
N GLU A 828 24.02 -24.47 -15.76
CA GLU A 828 23.90 -25.46 -14.68
C GLU A 828 22.51 -25.35 -14.04
N ASP A 829 21.87 -26.49 -13.75
CA ASP A 829 20.60 -26.45 -13.02
C ASP A 829 20.79 -25.96 -11.57
N GLU A 830 20.13 -24.90 -11.21
CA GLU A 830 20.26 -24.23 -9.91
C GLU A 830 19.84 -25.14 -8.74
N TRP A 831 18.84 -26.01 -8.92
CA TRP A 831 18.44 -26.95 -7.87
C TRP A 831 19.52 -28.02 -7.64
N ARG A 832 20.09 -28.57 -8.71
CA ARG A 832 21.18 -29.52 -8.63
C ARG A 832 22.41 -28.88 -7.98
N ALA A 833 22.79 -27.69 -8.41
CA ALA A 833 23.93 -26.96 -7.87
C ALA A 833 23.79 -26.66 -6.36
N VAL A 834 22.59 -26.47 -5.87
CA VAL A 834 22.31 -26.29 -4.43
C VAL A 834 22.38 -27.64 -3.71
N LEU A 835 21.79 -28.69 -4.28
CA LEU A 835 21.76 -30.01 -3.64
C LEU A 835 23.15 -30.65 -3.49
N GLU A 836 24.07 -30.26 -4.36
CA GLU A 836 25.48 -30.77 -4.37
C GLU A 836 26.40 -29.90 -3.51
N ASP A 837 25.98 -28.70 -3.07
CA ASP A 837 26.78 -27.77 -2.29
C ASP A 837 26.27 -27.64 -0.85
N PRO A 838 26.97 -28.17 0.16
CA PRO A 838 26.54 -28.06 1.56
C PRO A 838 26.43 -26.63 2.08
N GLU A 839 27.24 -25.69 1.58
CA GLU A 839 27.17 -24.30 1.99
C GLU A 839 25.87 -23.63 1.47
N LYS A 840 25.51 -23.91 0.22
CA LYS A 840 24.27 -23.42 -0.35
C LYS A 840 23.05 -24.02 0.34
N LEU A 841 23.08 -25.27 0.74
CA LEU A 841 22.01 -25.95 1.48
C LEU A 841 21.72 -25.31 2.84
N ARG A 842 22.69 -24.65 3.47
CA ARG A 842 22.49 -23.95 4.75
C ARG A 842 21.44 -22.86 4.69
N ARG A 843 21.17 -22.31 3.51
CA ARG A 843 20.15 -21.27 3.30
C ARG A 843 18.73 -21.78 3.56
N PHE A 844 18.51 -23.07 3.49
CA PHE A 844 17.20 -23.72 3.59
C PHE A 844 16.93 -24.31 4.97
N GLY A 845 17.68 -23.92 5.98
CA GLY A 845 17.41 -24.34 7.35
C GLY A 845 16.12 -23.71 7.88
N SER A 846 15.38 -24.45 8.73
CA SER A 846 14.22 -23.93 9.43
C SER A 846 14.60 -22.79 10.38
N PHE A 847 13.61 -22.09 10.92
CA PHE A 847 13.83 -21.08 11.95
C PHE A 847 14.59 -21.64 13.13
N VAL A 848 15.54 -20.88 13.65
CA VAL A 848 16.37 -21.28 14.81
C VAL A 848 15.51 -21.49 16.05
N ASN A 849 14.44 -20.72 16.18
CA ASN A 849 13.56 -20.73 17.38
C ASN A 849 12.51 -21.83 17.36
N ALA A 850 12.22 -22.45 16.23
CA ALA A 850 11.23 -23.52 16.12
C ALA A 850 11.60 -24.55 15.03
N PRO A 851 12.79 -25.18 15.09
CA PRO A 851 13.29 -26.00 13.96
C PRO A 851 12.51 -27.29 13.72
N ALA A 852 11.76 -27.79 14.68
CA ALA A 852 11.09 -29.09 14.64
C ALA A 852 9.57 -29.04 14.76
N THR A 853 8.99 -27.88 15.00
CA THR A 853 7.54 -27.72 15.16
C THR A 853 6.93 -27.13 13.90
N ALA A 854 5.73 -27.58 13.53
CA ALA A 854 4.93 -26.90 12.51
C ALA A 854 4.62 -25.49 12.99
N ASP A 855 4.71 -24.52 12.07
CA ASP A 855 4.34 -23.13 12.37
C ASP A 855 2.84 -23.09 12.70
N PRO A 856 2.46 -22.63 13.90
CA PRO A 856 1.05 -22.60 14.30
C PRO A 856 0.19 -21.64 13.46
N ASP A 857 0.84 -20.67 12.79
CA ASP A 857 0.15 -19.74 11.91
C ASP A 857 -0.11 -20.30 10.51
N LEU A 858 0.54 -21.42 10.14
CA LEU A 858 0.30 -22.14 8.89
C LEU A 858 -0.87 -23.12 9.06
N ALA A 859 -2.09 -22.61 8.99
CA ALA A 859 -3.32 -23.39 8.99
C ALA A 859 -3.85 -23.55 7.55
N TYR A 860 -4.25 -24.77 7.19
CA TYR A 860 -4.78 -25.14 5.88
C TYR A 860 -6.18 -25.73 6.00
N VAL A 861 -7.03 -25.42 5.02
CA VAL A 861 -8.35 -26.02 4.85
C VAL A 861 -8.41 -26.75 3.51
N ALA A 862 -9.22 -27.82 3.45
CA ALA A 862 -9.43 -28.52 2.19
C ALA A 862 -10.47 -27.78 1.33
N GLU A 863 -10.09 -27.42 0.13
CA GLU A 863 -10.99 -26.85 -0.86
C GLU A 863 -10.77 -27.51 -2.22
N ARG A 864 -11.84 -28.00 -2.82
CA ARG A 864 -11.79 -28.75 -4.09
C ARG A 864 -10.78 -29.92 -4.06
N GLY A 865 -10.68 -30.60 -2.90
CA GLY A 865 -9.80 -31.74 -2.70
C GLY A 865 -8.30 -31.40 -2.55
N GLN A 866 -7.96 -30.13 -2.39
CA GLN A 866 -6.58 -29.67 -2.21
C GLN A 866 -6.43 -28.79 -0.97
N PRO A 867 -5.25 -28.71 -0.31
CA PRO A 867 -5.02 -27.81 0.80
C PRO A 867 -4.85 -26.38 0.30
N ARG A 868 -5.52 -25.42 0.95
CA ARG A 868 -5.24 -24.00 0.80
C ARG A 868 -5.05 -23.33 2.16
N PRO A 869 -4.35 -22.22 2.23
CA PRO A 869 -4.26 -21.44 3.47
C PRO A 869 -5.65 -21.08 3.99
N ALA A 870 -5.85 -21.22 5.29
CA ALA A 870 -7.06 -20.80 5.98
C ALA A 870 -7.15 -19.26 6.02
N THR A 871 -8.33 -18.71 5.77
CA THR A 871 -8.61 -17.29 6.03
C THR A 871 -8.60 -17.01 7.55
N THR A 872 -8.53 -15.74 7.94
CA THR A 872 -8.58 -15.35 9.35
C THR A 872 -9.86 -15.86 10.03
N ALA A 873 -11.02 -15.70 9.38
CA ALA A 873 -12.30 -16.17 9.89
C ALA A 873 -12.36 -17.70 10.04
N GLU A 874 -11.73 -18.45 9.13
CA GLU A 874 -11.65 -19.90 9.24
C GLU A 874 -10.71 -20.36 10.35
N ARG A 875 -9.64 -19.62 10.64
CA ARG A 875 -8.76 -19.87 11.78
C ARG A 875 -9.46 -19.60 13.11
N GLU A 876 -10.19 -18.53 13.21
CA GLU A 876 -10.95 -18.14 14.39
C GLU A 876 -12.19 -19.01 14.61
N GLY A 877 -12.91 -19.38 13.53
CA GLY A 877 -14.05 -20.30 13.58
C GLY A 877 -13.70 -21.76 13.80
N ALA A 878 -12.45 -22.16 13.53
CA ALA A 878 -11.98 -23.53 13.65
C ALA A 878 -11.73 -24.00 15.10
N ALA A 879 -12.01 -23.14 16.10
CA ALA A 879 -12.10 -23.59 17.51
C ALA A 879 -13.16 -24.70 17.75
N THR A 880 -13.94 -25.06 16.71
CA THR A 880 -14.99 -26.09 16.77
C THR A 880 -14.86 -27.27 15.80
N GLY A 881 -13.87 -27.29 14.91
CA GLY A 881 -13.64 -28.39 13.97
C GLY A 881 -12.16 -28.48 13.58
N GLY A 882 -11.63 -29.66 13.38
CA GLY A 882 -10.20 -29.90 13.21
C GLY A 882 -9.48 -28.97 12.24
N VAL A 883 -8.38 -28.40 12.66
CA VAL A 883 -7.49 -27.54 11.84
C VAL A 883 -6.43 -28.41 11.16
N LEU A 884 -6.30 -28.27 9.84
CA LEU A 884 -5.24 -28.96 9.08
C LEU A 884 -3.93 -28.19 9.24
N ILE A 885 -3.00 -28.67 10.06
CA ILE A 885 -1.67 -28.10 10.23
C ILE A 885 -0.67 -28.92 9.44
N ALA A 886 0.04 -28.27 8.49
CA ALA A 886 1.09 -28.91 7.68
C ALA A 886 0.67 -30.25 7.05
N GLY A 887 -0.55 -30.33 6.54
CA GLY A 887 -1.07 -31.57 5.90
C GLY A 887 -1.70 -32.57 6.86
N THR A 888 -1.75 -32.29 8.16
CA THR A 888 -2.36 -33.16 9.18
C THR A 888 -3.56 -32.50 9.84
N THR A 889 -4.71 -33.16 9.83
CA THR A 889 -5.88 -32.66 10.56
C THR A 889 -5.74 -33.03 12.05
N LEU A 890 -5.66 -32.04 12.91
CA LEU A 890 -5.69 -32.23 14.35
C LEU A 890 -7.10 -31.97 14.88
N GLU A 891 -7.68 -32.95 15.58
CA GLU A 891 -8.89 -32.72 16.35
C GLU A 891 -8.59 -31.91 17.60
N VAL A 892 -9.18 -30.74 17.72
CA VAL A 892 -9.12 -29.95 18.95
C VAL A 892 -10.04 -30.64 19.97
N ARG A 893 -9.46 -31.37 20.91
CA ARG A 893 -10.20 -31.82 22.10
C ARG A 893 -10.38 -30.63 23.04
N ARG A 894 -11.63 -30.30 23.33
CA ARG A 894 -12.02 -29.32 24.38
C ARG A 894 -11.61 -29.79 25.76
#